data_6858748a694a90f4f092d49ee463947c
#
_entry.id   6858748a694a90f4f092d49ee463947c
#
_cell.length_a   1.000
_cell.length_b   1.000
_cell.length_c   1.000
_cell.angle_alpha   90.00
_cell.angle_beta   90.00
_cell.angle_gamma   90.00
#
_symmetry.space_group_name_H-M   'P 1'
#
loop_
_entity.id
_entity.type
_entity.pdbx_description
1 polymer ?
#
loop_
_entity_poly.entity_id
_entity_poly.type
_entity_poly.pdbx_seq_one_letter_code
_entity_poly.pdbx_strand_id
1 'polypeptide(L)'
;MRLAADTGGTFTDLVVEAGEDVRLYKASTTPHEPADGILDAISLAAADAGRELAGFLGSVELFIHGTTRAINAILTETTARTALLCTRGHPDMLLLREGGRTEPFNWSYGYPDPYIPRALTHEIAERIGSQGEVVQPLDEEAAVASIGRLAADGVESVAVCLLWSIANPAHELRLGELLAEHLPGVPYTLSHALNPTLREYRRASSTAIDASLKPLMTKYLDNLEGRLREEGFGGRLLMVTSSGGVVGAADMGAAPIHSINSGPAMAPIAGRHYAALDGSSENAVVADTGGTSYDVTLVRRGRIPVTRETWLGLEYEGHITGFPAVDVRSVGAGGGSIAWIDAGGLLHVGPQSAGAAPGPVCYGRGGTEPTVTDACVVLGYIDPDYFLGGEMALDAKGSRAAIAEQVAEPLGLDVHEAAAAIMAVATERMVQAIEEITVNQGVDPRTAVLVGGGGAAGLNAVAIARRLGSRRVVIPQAGAVLSARGALMSDLTSEYAAALFTGSDVFDHDGAQAVLDGLRERCEQFAERNGAAQEAQIEFVAEARYRHQVWQLDVRLRAGRLASAQDVAFLVEDFHAIHEEVYAVRDERAVVEVVNLRARVNCPLQGGVRDTVALAQGHSSSGMRSVYFSGIGAVNAAILRLEAMTPGAQFAGPAIVESSFTTIVLNPGASAERTASGSLAIAPGAIAPASLAAQGTRAVS
;
A
#
# COMPACT_ATOMS: atom_id res chain seq x y z
N MET A 1 19.69 12.88 -12.53
CA MET A 1 18.22 13.09 -12.44
C MET A 1 17.57 11.83 -11.92
N ARG A 2 16.52 11.94 -11.07
CA ARG A 2 15.79 10.80 -10.48
C ARG A 2 14.32 10.88 -10.86
N LEU A 3 13.72 9.75 -11.19
CA LEU A 3 12.30 9.62 -11.53
C LEU A 3 11.62 8.65 -10.57
N ALA A 4 10.35 8.90 -10.28
CA ALA A 4 9.48 7.88 -9.71
C ALA A 4 8.13 7.90 -10.41
N ALA A 5 7.63 6.72 -10.78
CA ALA A 5 6.29 6.55 -11.34
C ALA A 5 5.48 5.60 -10.48
N ASP A 6 4.24 5.97 -10.18
CA ASP A 6 3.24 5.09 -9.57
C ASP A 6 2.10 4.88 -10.55
N THR A 7 1.91 3.63 -10.97
CA THR A 7 0.87 3.26 -11.92
C THR A 7 -0.34 2.73 -11.17
N GLY A 8 -1.34 3.60 -11.01
CA GLY A 8 -2.65 3.25 -10.47
C GLY A 8 -3.62 2.73 -11.54
N GLY A 9 -4.86 2.45 -11.13
CA GLY A 9 -5.90 1.96 -12.05
C GLY A 9 -6.40 3.00 -13.07
N THR A 10 -6.22 4.30 -12.81
CA THR A 10 -6.77 5.40 -13.63
C THR A 10 -5.68 6.25 -14.26
N PHE A 11 -4.68 6.62 -13.49
CA PHE A 11 -3.57 7.48 -13.89
C PHE A 11 -2.24 6.86 -13.51
N THR A 12 -1.22 7.21 -14.28
CA THR A 12 0.20 7.02 -13.95
C THR A 12 0.75 8.36 -13.50
N ASP A 13 1.16 8.41 -12.24
CA ASP A 13 1.73 9.59 -11.59
C ASP A 13 3.25 9.55 -11.74
N LEU A 14 3.86 10.64 -12.22
CA LEU A 14 5.31 10.75 -12.38
C LEU A 14 5.84 11.94 -11.60
N VAL A 15 6.89 11.70 -10.82
CA VAL A 15 7.70 12.73 -10.16
C VAL A 15 9.08 12.75 -10.78
N VAL A 16 9.52 13.92 -11.19
CA VAL A 16 10.87 14.18 -11.73
C VAL A 16 11.63 15.05 -10.76
N GLU A 17 12.77 14.58 -10.29
CA GLU A 17 13.70 15.31 -9.44
C GLU A 17 14.99 15.63 -10.23
N ALA A 18 15.20 16.92 -10.54
CA ALA A 18 16.34 17.39 -11.31
C ALA A 18 17.03 18.55 -10.56
N GLY A 19 18.19 18.29 -9.96
CA GLY A 19 18.82 19.27 -9.12
C GLY A 19 17.97 19.60 -7.88
N GLU A 20 17.62 20.86 -7.67
CA GLU A 20 16.73 21.31 -6.59
C GLU A 20 15.24 21.31 -7.02
N ASP A 21 14.97 21.15 -8.32
CA ASP A 21 13.63 21.17 -8.86
C ASP A 21 12.94 19.82 -8.74
N VAL A 22 11.70 19.82 -8.28
CA VAL A 22 10.77 18.70 -8.30
C VAL A 22 9.58 19.09 -9.18
N ARG A 23 9.28 18.28 -10.18
CA ARG A 23 8.14 18.47 -11.10
C ARG A 23 7.24 17.27 -11.10
N LEU A 24 5.96 17.51 -11.31
CA LEU A 24 4.90 16.51 -11.24
C LEU A 24 4.23 16.39 -12.62
N TYR A 25 3.98 15.16 -13.05
CA TYR A 25 3.28 14.88 -14.30
C TYR A 25 2.27 13.76 -14.06
N LYS A 26 1.24 13.73 -14.89
CA LYS A 26 0.18 12.72 -14.80
C LYS A 26 -0.25 12.34 -16.22
N ALA A 27 -0.28 11.04 -16.51
CA ALA A 27 -0.79 10.48 -17.76
C ALA A 27 -1.91 9.47 -17.49
N SER A 28 -2.76 9.21 -18.47
CA SER A 28 -3.77 8.14 -18.33
C SER A 28 -3.08 6.78 -18.29
N THR A 29 -3.52 5.91 -17.39
CA THR A 29 -3.03 4.51 -17.37
C THR A 29 -3.57 3.77 -18.59
N THR A 30 -2.71 2.96 -19.21
CA THR A 30 -3.03 2.04 -20.30
C THR A 30 -3.10 0.61 -19.76
N PRO A 31 -4.29 0.07 -19.39
CA PRO A 31 -4.41 -1.19 -18.65
C PRO A 31 -3.82 -2.41 -19.37
N HIS A 32 -3.88 -2.42 -20.70
CA HIS A 32 -3.36 -3.54 -21.52
C HIS A 32 -1.84 -3.52 -21.63
N GLU A 33 -1.23 -2.32 -21.70
CA GLU A 33 0.22 -2.12 -21.81
C GLU A 33 0.66 -0.97 -20.87
N PRO A 34 0.85 -1.25 -19.57
CA PRO A 34 1.17 -0.20 -18.58
C PRO A 34 2.45 0.58 -18.88
N ALA A 35 3.39 -0.01 -19.62
CA ALA A 35 4.62 0.67 -20.04
C ALA A 35 4.34 1.89 -20.94
N ASP A 36 3.25 1.88 -21.73
CA ASP A 36 2.86 3.02 -22.56
C ASP A 36 2.52 4.24 -21.71
N GLY A 37 1.67 4.08 -20.70
CA GLY A 37 1.30 5.17 -19.80
C GLY A 37 2.49 5.76 -19.03
N ILE A 38 3.49 4.93 -18.72
CA ILE A 38 4.75 5.38 -18.09
C ILE A 38 5.55 6.23 -19.09
N LEU A 39 5.74 5.74 -20.31
CA LEU A 39 6.47 6.45 -21.36
C LEU A 39 5.75 7.74 -21.77
N ASP A 40 4.41 7.75 -21.80
CA ASP A 40 3.63 8.95 -22.04
C ASP A 40 3.89 10.02 -20.95
N ALA A 41 3.88 9.63 -19.67
CA ALA A 41 4.19 10.55 -18.57
C ALA A 41 5.63 11.08 -18.65
N ILE A 42 6.60 10.23 -19.01
CA ILE A 42 8.01 10.64 -19.19
C ILE A 42 8.14 11.56 -20.43
N SER A 43 7.39 11.30 -21.50
CA SER A 43 7.38 12.15 -22.71
C SER A 43 6.85 13.54 -22.41
N LEU A 44 5.80 13.69 -21.57
CA LEU A 44 5.33 14.98 -21.07
C LEU A 44 6.44 15.73 -20.33
N ALA A 45 7.18 15.03 -19.47
CA ALA A 45 8.29 15.62 -18.71
C ALA A 45 9.45 16.04 -19.63
N ALA A 46 9.78 15.25 -20.65
CA ALA A 46 10.80 15.57 -21.64
C ALA A 46 10.41 16.81 -22.46
N ALA A 47 9.15 16.87 -22.92
CA ALA A 47 8.63 18.00 -23.67
C ALA A 47 8.64 19.31 -22.84
N ASP A 48 8.21 19.25 -21.58
CA ASP A 48 8.26 20.40 -20.66
C ASP A 48 9.70 20.87 -20.38
N ALA A 49 10.66 19.94 -20.36
CA ALA A 49 12.10 20.25 -20.28
C ALA A 49 12.72 20.73 -21.61
N GLY A 50 11.94 20.79 -22.71
CA GLY A 50 12.42 21.15 -24.06
C GLY A 50 13.45 20.16 -24.62
N ARG A 51 13.34 18.86 -24.26
CA ARG A 51 14.32 17.81 -24.63
C ARG A 51 13.64 16.69 -25.39
N GLU A 52 14.38 16.07 -26.32
CA GLU A 52 13.99 14.80 -26.93
C GLU A 52 13.99 13.68 -25.87
N LEU A 53 13.07 12.71 -25.98
CA LEU A 53 12.87 11.63 -25.01
C LEU A 53 14.16 10.87 -24.69
N ALA A 54 14.91 10.46 -25.71
CA ALA A 54 16.17 9.74 -25.55
C ALA A 54 17.23 10.55 -24.78
N GLY A 55 17.35 11.85 -25.10
CA GLY A 55 18.26 12.74 -24.39
C GLY A 55 17.82 13.01 -22.94
N PHE A 56 16.51 13.02 -22.67
CA PHE A 56 15.96 13.14 -21.33
C PHE A 56 16.25 11.88 -20.51
N LEU A 57 15.87 10.70 -21.02
CA LEU A 57 16.08 9.40 -20.39
C LEU A 57 17.57 9.08 -20.16
N GLY A 58 18.46 9.46 -21.11
CA GLY A 58 19.89 9.29 -20.96
C GLY A 58 20.53 10.07 -19.79
N SER A 59 19.81 11.06 -19.22
CA SER A 59 20.25 11.78 -18.03
C SER A 59 19.64 11.25 -16.71
N VAL A 60 18.80 10.23 -16.79
CA VAL A 60 18.15 9.61 -15.62
C VAL A 60 19.08 8.54 -15.02
N GLU A 61 19.51 8.74 -13.79
CA GLU A 61 20.37 7.82 -13.04
C GLU A 61 19.56 6.75 -12.32
N LEU A 62 18.34 7.12 -11.88
CA LEU A 62 17.49 6.28 -11.08
C LEU A 62 16.03 6.45 -11.50
N PHE A 63 15.37 5.33 -11.78
CA PHE A 63 13.93 5.27 -11.99
C PHE A 63 13.31 4.28 -11.00
N ILE A 64 12.39 4.75 -10.16
CA ILE A 64 11.66 3.95 -9.18
C ILE A 64 10.24 3.77 -9.68
N HIS A 65 9.74 2.52 -9.69
CA HIS A 65 8.41 2.21 -10.20
C HIS A 65 7.56 1.44 -9.20
N GLY A 66 6.37 2.00 -8.90
CA GLY A 66 5.26 1.35 -8.19
C GLY A 66 4.21 0.85 -9.18
N THR A 67 3.62 -0.32 -8.91
CA THR A 67 2.63 -0.92 -9.82
C THR A 67 1.57 -1.70 -9.06
N THR A 68 0.33 -1.64 -9.54
CA THR A 68 -0.79 -2.45 -9.05
C THR A 68 -0.99 -3.74 -9.86
N ARG A 69 -0.06 -4.09 -10.79
CA ARG A 69 -0.25 -5.20 -11.73
C ARG A 69 -0.42 -6.55 -11.04
N ALA A 70 0.38 -6.83 -10.01
CA ALA A 70 0.32 -8.10 -9.27
C ALA A 70 -1.02 -8.28 -8.55
N ILE A 71 -1.47 -7.28 -7.80
CA ILE A 71 -2.75 -7.35 -7.09
C ILE A 71 -3.93 -7.43 -8.07
N ASN A 72 -3.90 -6.68 -9.16
CA ASN A 72 -4.93 -6.73 -10.18
C ASN A 72 -5.02 -8.10 -10.84
N ALA A 73 -3.88 -8.75 -11.14
CA ALA A 73 -3.87 -10.10 -11.72
C ALA A 73 -4.50 -11.14 -10.78
N ILE A 74 -4.28 -11.00 -9.46
CA ILE A 74 -4.92 -11.88 -8.47
C ILE A 74 -6.43 -11.62 -8.41
N LEU A 75 -6.85 -10.36 -8.33
CA LEU A 75 -8.27 -10.00 -8.23
C LEU A 75 -9.09 -10.35 -9.49
N THR A 76 -8.44 -10.37 -10.65
CA THR A 76 -9.07 -10.75 -11.93
C THR A 76 -8.80 -12.19 -12.34
N GLU A 77 -8.17 -12.99 -11.48
CA GLU A 77 -7.85 -14.42 -11.71
C GLU A 77 -7.05 -14.65 -13.02
N THR A 78 -6.17 -13.70 -13.37
CA THR A 78 -5.31 -13.75 -14.56
C THR A 78 -3.87 -14.16 -14.25
N THR A 79 -3.63 -14.74 -13.08
CA THR A 79 -2.34 -15.30 -12.69
C THR A 79 -2.04 -16.61 -13.44
N ALA A 80 -0.78 -17.02 -13.44
CA ALA A 80 -0.37 -18.27 -14.08
C ALA A 80 -1.05 -19.50 -13.47
N ARG A 81 -1.36 -20.50 -14.30
CA ARG A 81 -1.85 -21.80 -13.85
C ARG A 81 -0.78 -22.50 -13.02
N THR A 82 -0.97 -22.54 -11.71
CA THR A 82 0.05 -22.94 -10.74
C THR A 82 -0.30 -24.25 -10.06
N ALA A 83 0.69 -25.14 -9.89
CA ALA A 83 0.56 -26.35 -9.08
C ALA A 83 1.29 -26.20 -7.74
N LEU A 84 0.82 -26.92 -6.72
CA LEU A 84 1.48 -27.06 -5.42
C LEU A 84 2.05 -28.48 -5.26
N LEU A 85 3.35 -28.58 -4.95
CA LEU A 85 3.98 -29.80 -4.47
C LEU A 85 4.07 -29.74 -2.95
N CYS A 86 3.49 -30.72 -2.27
CA CYS A 86 3.46 -30.79 -0.80
C CYS A 86 3.81 -32.18 -0.28
N THR A 87 4.20 -32.28 0.98
CA THR A 87 4.47 -33.56 1.67
C THR A 87 3.25 -34.46 1.63
N ARG A 88 3.44 -35.75 1.31
CA ARG A 88 2.37 -36.76 1.28
C ARG A 88 1.59 -36.81 2.60
N GLY A 89 0.26 -36.83 2.50
CA GLY A 89 -0.68 -36.79 3.62
C GLY A 89 -1.09 -35.39 4.06
N HIS A 90 -0.60 -34.33 3.40
CA HIS A 90 -0.91 -32.93 3.73
C HIS A 90 -1.39 -32.09 2.52
N PRO A 91 -2.25 -32.64 1.64
CA PRO A 91 -2.65 -31.92 0.43
C PRO A 91 -3.68 -30.80 0.67
N ASP A 92 -4.29 -30.77 1.84
CA ASP A 92 -5.39 -29.86 2.15
C ASP A 92 -4.95 -28.62 2.95
N MET A 93 -3.64 -28.34 3.02
CA MET A 93 -3.12 -27.22 3.81
C MET A 93 -3.65 -25.84 3.35
N LEU A 94 -3.81 -25.64 2.04
CA LEU A 94 -4.39 -24.39 1.50
C LEU A 94 -5.91 -24.30 1.73
N LEU A 95 -6.60 -25.43 1.88
CA LEU A 95 -8.03 -25.49 2.16
C LEU A 95 -8.32 -25.30 3.65
N LEU A 96 -7.61 -26.06 4.51
CA LEU A 96 -7.83 -26.08 5.96
C LEU A 96 -7.23 -24.85 6.65
N ARG A 97 -6.22 -24.23 6.06
CA ARG A 97 -5.56 -23.01 6.54
C ARG A 97 -4.95 -23.20 7.96
N GLU A 98 -5.09 -22.22 8.84
CA GLU A 98 -4.64 -22.29 10.24
C GLU A 98 -5.72 -22.85 11.18
N GLY A 99 -6.73 -23.52 10.61
CA GLY A 99 -7.83 -24.12 11.32
C GLY A 99 -8.98 -23.15 11.57
N GLY A 100 -10.15 -23.71 11.70
CA GLY A 100 -11.36 -22.96 12.00
C GLY A 100 -12.09 -22.45 10.77
N ARG A 101 -13.40 -22.41 10.91
CA ARG A 101 -14.31 -21.69 10.05
C ARG A 101 -14.64 -20.37 10.72
N THR A 102 -14.89 -19.32 9.98
CA THR A 102 -15.41 -18.06 10.53
C THR A 102 -16.76 -18.26 11.24
N GLU A 103 -17.54 -19.23 10.75
CA GLU A 103 -18.82 -19.65 11.35
C GLU A 103 -18.80 -21.13 11.70
N PRO A 104 -18.15 -21.57 12.81
CA PRO A 104 -17.87 -22.98 13.08
C PRO A 104 -19.14 -23.84 13.29
N PHE A 105 -20.27 -23.24 13.69
CA PHE A 105 -21.55 -23.91 13.91
C PHE A 105 -22.52 -23.84 12.72
N ASN A 106 -22.16 -23.10 11.66
CA ASN A 106 -22.95 -23.01 10.44
C ASN A 106 -22.49 -24.07 9.44
N TRP A 107 -23.21 -25.19 9.39
CA TRP A 107 -22.88 -26.31 8.51
C TRP A 107 -23.08 -26.04 7.02
N SER A 108 -23.84 -25.01 6.66
CA SER A 108 -24.00 -24.57 5.28
C SER A 108 -22.87 -23.67 4.79
N TYR A 109 -22.02 -23.18 5.71
CA TYR A 109 -20.84 -22.37 5.38
C TYR A 109 -19.66 -23.27 5.06
N GLY A 110 -19.25 -23.29 3.78
CA GLY A 110 -18.09 -24.04 3.30
C GLY A 110 -16.75 -23.48 3.78
N TYR A 111 -15.67 -24.21 3.49
CA TYR A 111 -14.34 -23.61 3.53
C TYR A 111 -14.21 -22.65 2.35
N PRO A 112 -13.50 -21.52 2.51
CA PRO A 112 -13.15 -20.66 1.39
C PRO A 112 -12.31 -21.42 0.35
N ASP A 113 -12.43 -21.04 -0.92
CA ASP A 113 -11.68 -21.67 -1.99
C ASP A 113 -10.17 -21.57 -1.77
N PRO A 114 -9.41 -22.65 -1.95
CA PRO A 114 -7.96 -22.62 -1.84
C PRO A 114 -7.34 -21.85 -3.02
N TYR A 115 -6.24 -21.13 -2.78
CA TYR A 115 -5.56 -20.34 -3.82
C TYR A 115 -5.12 -21.19 -5.02
N ILE A 116 -4.62 -22.39 -4.77
CA ILE A 116 -4.39 -23.42 -5.80
C ILE A 116 -5.47 -24.51 -5.61
N PRO A 117 -6.25 -24.82 -6.66
CA PRO A 117 -7.26 -25.87 -6.61
C PRO A 117 -6.66 -27.20 -6.17
N ARG A 118 -7.44 -27.98 -5.39
CA ARG A 118 -7.01 -29.28 -4.89
C ARG A 118 -6.54 -30.26 -6.02
N ALA A 119 -7.11 -30.14 -7.21
CA ALA A 119 -6.74 -30.94 -8.38
C ALA A 119 -5.30 -30.64 -8.88
N LEU A 120 -4.75 -29.46 -8.58
CA LEU A 120 -3.39 -29.06 -8.92
C LEU A 120 -2.43 -29.17 -7.72
N THR A 121 -2.85 -29.81 -6.62
CA THR A 121 -2.00 -30.09 -5.47
C THR A 121 -1.53 -31.55 -5.54
N HIS A 122 -0.22 -31.74 -5.65
CA HIS A 122 0.43 -33.04 -5.80
C HIS A 122 1.27 -33.39 -4.58
N GLU A 123 1.11 -34.63 -4.11
CA GLU A 123 1.78 -35.11 -2.92
C GLU A 123 3.12 -35.76 -3.28
N ILE A 124 4.16 -35.39 -2.55
CA ILE A 124 5.53 -35.88 -2.69
C ILE A 124 5.84 -36.82 -1.55
N ALA A 125 6.34 -38.01 -1.89
CA ALA A 125 6.73 -39.00 -0.91
C ALA A 125 8.08 -38.66 -0.29
N GLU A 126 8.03 -37.96 0.84
CA GLU A 126 9.17 -37.53 1.63
C GLU A 126 8.73 -37.19 3.05
N ARG A 127 9.64 -37.06 4.00
CA ARG A 127 9.36 -36.50 5.32
C ARG A 127 10.62 -35.98 6.00
N ILE A 128 10.61 -34.71 6.36
CA ILE A 128 11.54 -34.09 7.32
C ILE A 128 10.82 -33.98 8.67
N GLY A 129 11.52 -34.24 9.77
CA GLY A 129 11.04 -34.05 11.12
C GLY A 129 11.34 -32.68 11.67
N SER A 130 10.81 -32.37 12.86
CA SER A 130 10.90 -31.04 13.49
C SER A 130 12.30 -30.62 13.89
N GLN A 131 13.22 -31.56 14.02
CA GLN A 131 14.63 -31.32 14.33
C GLN A 131 15.52 -31.34 13.07
N GLY A 132 14.90 -31.37 11.87
CA GLY A 132 15.62 -31.44 10.60
C GLY A 132 16.11 -32.84 10.19
N GLU A 133 15.78 -33.88 10.97
CA GLU A 133 16.11 -35.26 10.61
C GLU A 133 15.30 -35.74 9.42
N VAL A 134 15.90 -36.55 8.57
CA VAL A 134 15.22 -37.21 7.45
C VAL A 134 14.46 -38.44 7.98
N VAL A 135 13.16 -38.29 8.19
CA VAL A 135 12.28 -39.39 8.63
C VAL A 135 11.97 -40.33 7.48
N GLN A 136 11.72 -39.80 6.28
CA GLN A 136 11.55 -40.50 5.04
C GLN A 136 12.34 -39.82 3.92
N PRO A 137 13.28 -40.49 3.25
CA PRO A 137 13.98 -39.95 2.10
C PRO A 137 13.01 -39.53 0.99
N LEU A 138 13.43 -38.57 0.19
CA LEU A 138 12.71 -38.17 -1.02
C LEU A 138 12.69 -39.31 -2.02
N ASP A 139 11.51 -39.75 -2.45
CA ASP A 139 11.31 -40.66 -3.54
C ASP A 139 11.41 -39.90 -4.87
N GLU A 140 12.63 -39.87 -5.42
CA GLU A 140 12.91 -39.07 -6.63
C GLU A 140 12.16 -39.61 -7.86
N GLU A 141 11.98 -40.95 -7.97
CA GLU A 141 11.27 -41.55 -9.10
C GLU A 141 9.79 -41.12 -9.08
N ALA A 142 9.13 -41.19 -7.91
CA ALA A 142 7.76 -40.74 -7.75
C ALA A 142 7.64 -39.23 -7.95
N ALA A 143 8.64 -38.45 -7.54
CA ALA A 143 8.69 -37.00 -7.73
C ALA A 143 8.77 -36.64 -9.23
N VAL A 144 9.66 -37.27 -9.99
CA VAL A 144 9.79 -37.09 -11.45
C VAL A 144 8.49 -37.46 -12.16
N ALA A 145 7.85 -38.60 -11.76
CA ALA A 145 6.54 -38.96 -12.31
C ALA A 145 5.45 -37.92 -12.01
N SER A 146 5.50 -37.28 -10.84
CA SER A 146 4.60 -36.17 -10.50
C SER A 146 4.87 -34.94 -11.34
N ILE A 147 6.13 -34.55 -11.52
CA ILE A 147 6.56 -33.40 -12.38
C ILE A 147 6.09 -33.63 -13.83
N GLY A 148 6.19 -34.87 -14.34
CA GLY A 148 5.69 -35.24 -15.68
C GLY A 148 4.17 -35.01 -15.83
N ARG A 149 3.38 -35.20 -14.77
CA ARG A 149 1.93 -34.88 -14.78
C ARG A 149 1.68 -33.37 -14.86
N LEU A 150 2.51 -32.55 -14.19
CA LEU A 150 2.36 -31.08 -14.26
C LEU A 150 2.48 -30.58 -15.71
N ALA A 151 3.41 -31.14 -16.49
CA ALA A 151 3.56 -30.80 -17.91
C ALA A 151 2.29 -31.15 -18.71
N ALA A 152 1.70 -32.33 -18.45
CA ALA A 152 0.47 -32.75 -19.11
C ALA A 152 -0.74 -31.91 -18.72
N ASP A 153 -0.78 -31.37 -17.50
CA ASP A 153 -1.84 -30.50 -16.99
C ASP A 153 -1.69 -29.03 -17.44
N GLY A 154 -0.66 -28.72 -18.21
CA GLY A 154 -0.40 -27.36 -18.71
C GLY A 154 -0.09 -26.36 -17.60
N VAL A 155 0.67 -26.78 -16.58
CA VAL A 155 1.09 -25.93 -15.47
C VAL A 155 2.14 -24.94 -15.95
N GLU A 156 1.96 -23.66 -15.61
CA GLU A 156 2.81 -22.54 -16.03
C GLU A 156 3.78 -22.11 -14.91
N SER A 157 3.52 -22.53 -13.67
CA SER A 157 4.39 -22.25 -12.51
C SER A 157 4.19 -23.30 -11.42
N VAL A 158 5.21 -23.50 -10.55
CA VAL A 158 5.17 -24.49 -9.47
C VAL A 158 5.52 -23.89 -8.12
N ALA A 159 4.65 -24.09 -7.14
CA ALA A 159 4.92 -23.82 -5.73
C ALA A 159 5.38 -25.11 -5.05
N VAL A 160 6.46 -25.08 -4.27
CA VAL A 160 6.95 -26.22 -3.49
C VAL A 160 6.92 -25.83 -2.01
N CYS A 161 6.11 -26.56 -1.22
CA CYS A 161 6.02 -26.33 0.22
C CYS A 161 5.97 -27.66 0.97
N LEU A 162 7.14 -28.10 1.46
CA LEU A 162 7.27 -29.34 2.23
C LEU A 162 7.26 -29.05 3.74
N LEU A 163 6.80 -30.02 4.51
CA LEU A 163 6.81 -29.92 5.96
C LEU A 163 8.25 -29.88 6.47
N TRP A 164 8.50 -28.97 7.43
CA TRP A 164 9.81 -28.76 8.07
C TRP A 164 10.97 -28.45 7.12
N SER A 165 10.71 -28.05 5.89
CA SER A 165 11.75 -27.57 4.97
C SER A 165 12.52 -26.37 5.53
N ILE A 166 11.95 -25.66 6.50
CA ILE A 166 12.62 -24.58 7.25
C ILE A 166 13.69 -25.08 8.21
N ALA A 167 13.58 -26.31 8.71
CA ALA A 167 14.58 -26.96 9.55
C ALA A 167 15.63 -27.69 8.71
N ASN A 168 15.24 -28.28 7.58
CA ASN A 168 16.14 -28.92 6.63
C ASN A 168 15.59 -28.80 5.20
N PRO A 169 16.17 -27.92 4.35
CA PRO A 169 15.68 -27.64 3.01
C PRO A 169 16.09 -28.67 1.95
N ALA A 170 16.83 -29.74 2.30
CA ALA A 170 17.45 -30.65 1.33
C ALA A 170 16.45 -31.23 0.31
N HIS A 171 15.25 -31.61 0.73
CA HIS A 171 14.24 -32.16 -0.16
C HIS A 171 13.61 -31.10 -1.09
N GLU A 172 13.36 -29.86 -0.61
CA GLU A 172 12.89 -28.77 -1.48
C GLU A 172 13.97 -28.34 -2.50
N LEU A 173 15.22 -28.27 -2.08
CA LEU A 173 16.34 -27.98 -2.98
C LEU A 173 16.45 -29.04 -4.07
N ARG A 174 16.37 -30.34 -3.69
CA ARG A 174 16.42 -31.43 -4.67
C ARG A 174 15.22 -31.41 -5.63
N LEU A 175 14.02 -31.09 -5.13
CA LEU A 175 12.85 -30.89 -6.00
C LEU A 175 13.03 -29.74 -6.97
N GLY A 176 13.67 -28.65 -6.55
CA GLY A 176 14.01 -27.53 -7.43
C GLY A 176 14.93 -27.96 -8.57
N GLU A 177 15.95 -28.79 -8.30
CA GLU A 177 16.83 -29.35 -9.33
C GLU A 177 16.05 -30.26 -10.30
N LEU A 178 15.19 -31.14 -9.77
CA LEU A 178 14.35 -32.02 -10.60
C LEU A 178 13.36 -31.23 -11.46
N LEU A 179 12.78 -30.15 -10.94
CA LEU A 179 11.91 -29.26 -11.72
C LEU A 179 12.70 -28.59 -12.85
N ALA A 180 13.90 -28.07 -12.58
CA ALA A 180 14.74 -27.45 -13.60
C ALA A 180 15.14 -28.45 -14.71
N GLU A 181 15.36 -29.74 -14.35
CA GLU A 181 15.74 -30.80 -15.27
C GLU A 181 14.58 -31.33 -16.10
N HIS A 182 13.43 -31.61 -15.45
CA HIS A 182 12.32 -32.32 -16.09
C HIS A 182 11.15 -31.41 -16.54
N LEU A 183 11.15 -30.13 -16.13
CA LEU A 183 10.15 -29.13 -16.53
C LEU A 183 10.83 -27.79 -16.88
N PRO A 184 11.78 -27.79 -17.82
CA PRO A 184 12.57 -26.60 -18.13
C PRO A 184 11.70 -25.47 -18.65
N GLY A 185 12.02 -24.23 -18.21
CA GLY A 185 11.30 -23.02 -18.61
C GLY A 185 10.04 -22.72 -17.81
N VAL A 186 9.59 -23.62 -16.93
CA VAL A 186 8.51 -23.33 -15.97
C VAL A 186 9.14 -22.85 -14.65
N PRO A 187 8.85 -21.61 -14.23
CA PRO A 187 9.39 -21.07 -12.99
C PRO A 187 8.79 -21.79 -11.77
N TYR A 188 9.56 -21.82 -10.69
CA TYR A 188 9.10 -22.39 -9.43
C TYR A 188 9.53 -21.51 -8.25
N THR A 189 8.85 -21.72 -7.12
CA THR A 189 9.17 -21.09 -5.84
C THR A 189 9.32 -22.15 -4.76
N LEU A 190 10.42 -22.10 -4.01
CA LEU A 190 10.71 -22.97 -2.87
C LEU A 190 10.35 -22.25 -1.57
N SER A 191 9.52 -22.87 -0.74
CA SER A 191 8.93 -22.21 0.44
C SER A 191 9.94 -21.81 1.50
N HIS A 192 10.96 -22.65 1.74
CA HIS A 192 12.01 -22.36 2.72
C HIS A 192 12.87 -21.15 2.35
N ALA A 193 13.03 -20.89 1.06
CA ALA A 193 13.84 -19.76 0.57
C ALA A 193 13.03 -18.46 0.57
N LEU A 194 11.73 -18.55 0.22
CA LEU A 194 10.86 -17.38 0.10
C LEU A 194 10.40 -16.87 1.48
N ASN A 195 9.81 -17.74 2.30
CA ASN A 195 9.18 -17.35 3.57
C ASN A 195 9.37 -18.43 4.65
N PRO A 196 10.54 -18.51 5.30
CA PRO A 196 10.85 -19.57 6.27
C PRO A 196 10.11 -19.39 7.61
N THR A 197 8.78 -19.31 7.58
CA THR A 197 7.95 -19.24 8.77
C THR A 197 7.56 -20.64 9.28
N LEU A 198 7.33 -20.74 10.59
CA LEU A 198 7.02 -22.00 11.26
C LEU A 198 5.73 -22.65 10.76
N ARG A 199 4.70 -21.87 10.40
CA ARG A 199 3.38 -22.36 10.01
C ARG A 199 3.32 -22.69 8.52
N GLU A 200 3.03 -23.95 8.19
CA GLU A 200 3.00 -24.44 6.81
C GLU A 200 1.95 -23.73 5.93
N TYR A 201 0.77 -23.37 6.48
CA TYR A 201 -0.23 -22.67 5.70
C TYR A 201 0.26 -21.31 5.19
N ARG A 202 0.84 -20.46 6.09
CA ARG A 202 1.36 -19.15 5.69
C ARG A 202 2.47 -19.27 4.66
N ARG A 203 3.33 -20.27 4.85
CA ARG A 203 4.42 -20.57 3.93
C ARG A 203 3.89 -21.06 2.59
N ALA A 204 2.92 -22.00 2.57
CA ALA A 204 2.30 -22.49 1.35
C ALA A 204 1.51 -21.40 0.60
N SER A 205 0.75 -20.58 1.33
CA SER A 205 -0.01 -19.46 0.75
C SER A 205 0.91 -18.45 0.06
N SER A 206 1.94 -17.98 0.76
CA SER A 206 2.92 -17.05 0.17
C SER A 206 3.64 -17.65 -1.03
N THR A 207 4.03 -18.94 -0.96
CA THR A 207 4.72 -19.62 -2.04
C THR A 207 3.83 -19.81 -3.26
N ALA A 208 2.55 -20.14 -3.05
CA ALA A 208 1.56 -20.27 -4.12
C ALA A 208 1.30 -18.93 -4.83
N ILE A 209 1.13 -17.86 -4.06
CA ILE A 209 0.93 -16.51 -4.60
C ILE A 209 2.16 -16.06 -5.38
N ASP A 210 3.36 -16.20 -4.81
CA ASP A 210 4.61 -15.82 -5.47
C ASP A 210 4.82 -16.56 -6.79
N ALA A 211 4.69 -17.90 -6.76
CA ALA A 211 4.84 -18.72 -7.95
C ALA A 211 3.88 -18.31 -9.07
N SER A 212 2.60 -18.05 -8.73
CA SER A 212 1.58 -17.66 -9.71
C SER A 212 1.84 -16.32 -10.39
N LEU A 213 2.56 -15.44 -9.73
CA LEU A 213 2.89 -14.10 -10.24
C LEU A 213 4.18 -14.08 -11.07
N LYS A 214 5.08 -15.05 -10.91
CA LYS A 214 6.41 -15.03 -11.58
C LYS A 214 6.34 -14.85 -13.09
N PRO A 215 5.56 -15.66 -13.86
CA PRO A 215 5.54 -15.50 -15.32
C PRO A 215 5.06 -14.12 -15.76
N LEU A 216 4.01 -13.60 -15.11
CA LEU A 216 3.44 -12.30 -15.41
C LEU A 216 4.41 -11.16 -15.10
N MET A 217 4.98 -11.18 -13.90
CA MET A 217 5.81 -10.07 -13.42
C MET A 217 7.18 -10.05 -14.08
N THR A 218 7.80 -11.21 -14.34
CA THR A 218 9.06 -11.29 -15.11
C THR A 218 8.86 -10.69 -16.49
N LYS A 219 7.83 -11.15 -17.23
CA LYS A 219 7.52 -10.61 -18.56
C LYS A 219 7.27 -9.10 -18.55
N TYR A 220 6.56 -8.61 -17.53
CA TYR A 220 6.26 -7.20 -17.39
C TYR A 220 7.52 -6.37 -17.16
N LEU A 221 8.38 -6.80 -16.23
CA LEU A 221 9.60 -6.08 -15.87
C LEU A 221 10.62 -6.09 -17.03
N ASP A 222 10.78 -7.22 -17.71
CA ASP A 222 11.64 -7.33 -18.89
C ASP A 222 11.17 -6.41 -20.02
N ASN A 223 9.85 -6.36 -20.26
CA ASN A 223 9.27 -5.45 -21.25
C ASN A 223 9.50 -3.99 -20.88
N LEU A 224 9.20 -3.60 -19.63
CA LEU A 224 9.38 -2.22 -19.17
C LEU A 224 10.84 -1.80 -19.25
N GLU A 225 11.76 -2.62 -18.75
CA GLU A 225 13.19 -2.31 -18.78
C GLU A 225 13.69 -2.26 -20.23
N GLY A 226 13.31 -3.21 -21.10
CA GLY A 226 13.68 -3.25 -22.51
C GLY A 226 13.26 -1.97 -23.24
N ARG A 227 12.01 -1.54 -23.10
CA ARG A 227 11.50 -0.33 -23.72
C ARG A 227 12.18 0.95 -23.19
N LEU A 228 12.43 1.03 -21.89
CA LEU A 228 13.18 2.16 -21.34
C LEU A 228 14.61 2.22 -21.90
N ARG A 229 15.27 1.06 -22.04
CA ARG A 229 16.61 0.98 -22.65
C ARG A 229 16.62 1.38 -24.12
N GLU A 230 15.62 0.94 -24.90
CA GLU A 230 15.45 1.32 -26.31
C GLU A 230 15.29 2.83 -26.48
N GLU A 231 14.60 3.49 -25.55
CA GLU A 231 14.42 4.94 -25.51
C GLU A 231 15.61 5.69 -24.85
N GLY A 232 16.73 5.01 -24.55
CA GLY A 232 17.98 5.63 -24.12
C GLY A 232 18.21 5.69 -22.61
N PHE A 233 17.38 5.02 -21.79
CA PHE A 233 17.59 4.94 -20.33
C PHE A 233 18.84 4.13 -19.99
N GLY A 234 19.82 4.77 -19.37
CA GLY A 234 21.08 4.15 -18.92
C GLY A 234 21.18 3.87 -17.42
N GLY A 235 20.20 4.35 -16.64
CA GLY A 235 20.18 4.30 -15.19
C GLY A 235 19.74 2.97 -14.59
N ARG A 236 19.40 3.00 -13.30
CA ARG A 236 18.91 1.84 -12.53
C ARG A 236 17.40 1.87 -12.42
N LEU A 237 16.75 0.74 -12.75
CA LEU A 237 15.31 0.53 -12.51
C LEU A 237 15.13 -0.18 -11.17
N LEU A 238 14.42 0.48 -10.24
CA LEU A 238 14.05 -0.06 -8.94
C LEU A 238 12.53 -0.20 -8.84
N MET A 239 12.10 -1.21 -8.10
CA MET A 239 10.70 -1.52 -7.87
C MET A 239 10.33 -1.31 -6.40
N VAL A 240 9.17 -0.72 -6.20
CA VAL A 240 8.60 -0.50 -4.86
C VAL A 240 8.12 -1.81 -4.25
N THR A 241 8.37 -1.99 -2.95
CA THR A 241 7.92 -3.16 -2.19
C THR A 241 6.77 -2.82 -1.23
N SER A 242 5.97 -3.82 -0.88
CA SER A 242 4.89 -3.72 0.11
C SER A 242 5.36 -3.29 1.51
N SER A 243 6.64 -3.48 1.82
CA SER A 243 7.21 -3.09 3.12
C SER A 243 7.67 -1.62 3.20
N GLY A 244 7.51 -0.86 2.12
CA GLY A 244 7.87 0.56 2.09
C GLY A 244 9.33 0.83 1.70
N GLY A 245 10.01 -0.12 1.08
CA GLY A 245 11.34 0.04 0.50
C GLY A 245 11.34 -0.15 -1.00
N VAL A 246 12.52 -0.15 -1.61
CA VAL A 246 12.71 -0.45 -3.02
C VAL A 246 13.77 -1.54 -3.21
N VAL A 247 13.63 -2.31 -4.29
CA VAL A 247 14.56 -3.38 -4.70
C VAL A 247 14.84 -3.29 -6.19
N GLY A 248 15.89 -3.95 -6.67
CA GLY A 248 16.17 -4.06 -8.11
C GLY A 248 15.03 -4.78 -8.87
N ALA A 249 14.83 -4.46 -10.14
CA ALA A 249 13.81 -5.11 -10.97
C ALA A 249 14.01 -6.64 -11.04
N ALA A 250 15.26 -7.10 -11.10
CA ALA A 250 15.59 -8.54 -11.08
C ALA A 250 15.20 -9.22 -9.76
N ASP A 251 15.46 -8.57 -8.60
CA ASP A 251 15.06 -9.09 -7.29
C ASP A 251 13.53 -9.15 -7.17
N MET A 252 12.81 -8.14 -7.71
CA MET A 252 11.34 -8.15 -7.77
C MET A 252 10.80 -9.26 -8.67
N GLY A 253 11.43 -9.53 -9.82
CA GLY A 253 11.07 -10.65 -10.70
C GLY A 253 11.28 -12.01 -10.04
N ALA A 254 12.31 -12.14 -9.20
CA ALA A 254 12.59 -13.36 -8.44
C ALA A 254 11.57 -13.64 -7.33
N ALA A 255 11.03 -12.59 -6.69
CA ALA A 255 10.03 -12.68 -5.61
C ALA A 255 8.92 -11.62 -5.78
N PRO A 256 8.05 -11.78 -6.79
CA PRO A 256 7.04 -10.78 -7.15
C PRO A 256 5.95 -10.55 -6.09
N ILE A 257 5.79 -11.45 -5.12
CA ILE A 257 4.89 -11.25 -3.99
C ILE A 257 5.15 -9.93 -3.24
N HIS A 258 6.39 -9.45 -3.24
CA HIS A 258 6.76 -8.18 -2.62
C HIS A 258 6.19 -6.94 -3.32
N SER A 259 5.64 -7.06 -4.53
CA SER A 259 4.98 -5.96 -5.25
C SER A 259 3.51 -5.76 -4.85
N ILE A 260 2.92 -6.71 -4.11
CA ILE A 260 1.51 -6.64 -3.71
C ILE A 260 1.29 -5.45 -2.76
N ASN A 261 0.33 -4.57 -3.11
CA ASN A 261 0.04 -3.34 -2.36
C ASN A 261 1.26 -2.38 -2.21
N SER A 262 2.16 -2.39 -3.18
CA SER A 262 3.37 -1.55 -3.14
C SER A 262 3.07 -0.06 -3.28
N GLY A 263 2.10 0.36 -4.11
CA GLY A 263 1.71 1.76 -4.26
C GLY A 263 1.31 2.41 -2.93
N PRO A 264 0.28 1.89 -2.22
CA PRO A 264 -0.13 2.42 -0.92
C PRO A 264 0.96 2.43 0.16
N ALA A 265 1.98 1.56 0.04
CA ALA A 265 3.09 1.49 0.98
C ALA A 265 4.04 2.71 0.93
N MET A 266 4.01 3.49 -0.15
CA MET A 266 4.89 4.65 -0.34
C MET A 266 4.32 5.93 0.25
N ALA A 267 3.01 6.12 0.21
CA ALA A 267 2.36 7.33 0.73
C ALA A 267 2.77 7.65 2.19
N PRO A 268 2.85 6.69 3.13
CA PRO A 268 3.25 6.98 4.51
C PRO A 268 4.71 7.41 4.65
N ILE A 269 5.58 7.10 3.70
CA ILE A 269 6.98 7.56 3.72
C ILE A 269 7.05 9.06 3.50
N ALA A 270 6.39 9.56 2.44
CA ALA A 270 6.23 11.00 2.24
C ALA A 270 5.41 11.63 3.35
N GLY A 271 4.32 10.98 3.78
CA GLY A 271 3.46 11.44 4.86
C GLY A 271 4.22 11.66 6.18
N ARG A 272 5.11 10.73 6.56
CA ARG A 272 5.99 10.86 7.72
C ARG A 272 6.89 12.10 7.60
N HIS A 273 7.49 12.30 6.44
CA HIS A 273 8.35 13.45 6.18
C HIS A 273 7.58 14.77 6.35
N TYR A 274 6.44 14.93 5.68
CA TYR A 274 5.65 16.16 5.75
C TYR A 274 4.97 16.37 7.11
N ALA A 275 4.61 15.31 7.82
CA ALA A 275 4.11 15.41 9.20
C ALA A 275 5.16 15.96 10.15
N ALA A 276 6.42 15.55 10.02
CA ALA A 276 7.52 16.09 10.82
C ALA A 276 7.86 17.53 10.41
N LEU A 277 7.95 17.80 9.11
CA LEU A 277 8.38 19.09 8.57
C LEU A 277 7.32 20.19 8.80
N ASP A 278 6.09 19.95 8.36
CA ASP A 278 5.01 20.96 8.34
C ASP A 278 3.98 20.74 9.45
N GLY A 279 3.84 19.52 9.93
CA GLY A 279 2.93 19.12 11.00
C GLY A 279 3.52 19.26 12.39
N SER A 280 4.85 19.29 12.52
CA SER A 280 5.58 19.25 13.80
C SER A 280 5.14 18.08 14.69
N SER A 281 4.91 16.91 14.08
CA SER A 281 4.38 15.72 14.77
C SER A 281 5.09 14.45 14.30
N GLU A 282 5.35 13.55 15.26
CA GLU A 282 5.83 12.20 15.02
C GLU A 282 4.68 11.20 14.80
N ASN A 283 3.42 11.63 15.03
CA ASN A 283 2.24 10.82 14.78
C ASN A 283 1.42 11.44 13.66
N ALA A 284 1.11 10.64 12.64
CA ALA A 284 0.28 11.08 11.53
C ALA A 284 -0.69 9.99 11.08
N VAL A 285 -1.84 10.41 10.61
CA VAL A 285 -2.73 9.66 9.74
C VAL A 285 -2.43 10.11 8.32
N VAL A 286 -1.96 9.20 7.48
CA VAL A 286 -1.69 9.48 6.07
C VAL A 286 -2.82 8.89 5.25
N ALA A 287 -3.52 9.74 4.53
CA ALA A 287 -4.72 9.40 3.78
C ALA A 287 -4.51 9.72 2.31
N ASP A 288 -4.41 8.69 1.47
CA ASP A 288 -4.27 8.83 0.02
C ASP A 288 -5.61 8.58 -0.66
N THR A 289 -6.17 9.62 -1.29
CA THR A 289 -7.49 9.57 -1.94
C THR A 289 -7.34 9.63 -3.44
N GLY A 290 -7.44 8.46 -4.05
CA GLY A 290 -7.46 8.31 -5.49
C GLY A 290 -8.86 8.44 -6.12
N GLY A 291 -8.98 8.02 -7.38
CA GLY A 291 -10.27 7.91 -8.05
C GLY A 291 -11.13 6.75 -7.55
N THR A 292 -10.52 5.65 -7.13
CA THR A 292 -11.23 4.40 -6.80
C THR A 292 -11.23 4.09 -5.32
N SER A 293 -10.09 4.29 -4.63
CA SER A 293 -9.88 3.93 -3.24
C SER A 293 -9.47 5.12 -2.38
N TYR A 294 -9.66 4.92 -1.10
CA TYR A 294 -9.13 5.72 -0.01
C TYR A 294 -8.24 4.83 0.84
N ASP A 295 -6.94 5.08 0.80
CA ASP A 295 -5.93 4.28 1.48
C ASP A 295 -5.43 5.03 2.72
N VAL A 296 -5.57 4.40 3.89
CA VAL A 296 -5.18 4.98 5.17
C VAL A 296 -4.03 4.20 5.77
N THR A 297 -3.01 4.92 6.17
CA THR A 297 -1.84 4.39 6.88
C THR A 297 -1.51 5.27 8.08
N LEU A 298 -0.69 4.76 8.99
CA LEU A 298 -0.27 5.49 10.17
C LEU A 298 1.24 5.74 10.18
N VAL A 299 1.61 6.84 10.80
CA VAL A 299 2.96 7.05 11.36
C VAL A 299 2.80 7.14 12.87
N ARG A 300 3.50 6.27 13.61
CA ARG A 300 3.46 6.21 15.06
C ARG A 300 4.87 6.42 15.61
N ARG A 301 5.08 7.49 16.38
CA ARG A 301 6.41 7.87 16.92
C ARG A 301 7.50 7.89 15.84
N GLY A 302 7.20 8.48 14.67
CA GLY A 302 8.11 8.57 13.53
C GLY A 302 8.35 7.26 12.78
N ARG A 303 7.68 6.16 13.12
CA ARG A 303 7.78 4.86 12.46
C ARG A 303 6.50 4.51 11.71
N ILE A 304 6.65 3.84 10.59
CA ILE A 304 5.53 3.31 9.79
C ILE A 304 5.29 1.88 10.27
N PRO A 305 4.09 1.56 10.83
CA PRO A 305 3.76 0.21 11.23
C PRO A 305 3.74 -0.75 10.04
N VAL A 306 4.25 -1.95 10.26
CA VAL A 306 4.18 -3.06 9.31
C VAL A 306 3.43 -4.22 9.94
N THR A 307 2.71 -4.98 9.14
CA THR A 307 1.99 -6.18 9.54
C THR A 307 2.38 -7.36 8.67
N ARG A 308 2.30 -8.59 9.20
CA ARG A 308 2.39 -9.84 8.45
C ARG A 308 1.01 -10.46 8.23
N GLU A 309 -0.03 -9.83 8.75
CA GLU A 309 -1.43 -10.24 8.62
C GLU A 309 -2.09 -9.52 7.41
N THR A 310 -1.42 -9.57 6.25
CA THR A 310 -1.96 -8.99 5.02
C THR A 310 -2.74 -10.04 4.26
N TRP A 311 -4.04 -9.79 4.08
CA TRP A 311 -4.97 -10.67 3.39
C TRP A 311 -5.33 -10.14 2.01
N LEU A 312 -5.37 -11.02 1.04
CA LEU A 312 -5.93 -10.79 -0.29
C LEU A 312 -7.40 -11.18 -0.25
N GLY A 313 -8.30 -10.21 -0.24
CA GLY A 313 -9.72 -10.39 0.04
C GLY A 313 -10.05 -10.18 1.52
N LEU A 314 -11.16 -10.76 1.98
CA LEU A 314 -11.62 -10.62 3.36
C LEU A 314 -10.69 -11.33 4.34
N GLU A 315 -10.51 -10.76 5.52
CA GLU A 315 -9.73 -11.36 6.58
C GLU A 315 -10.29 -12.74 6.96
N TYR A 316 -9.42 -13.73 7.10
CA TYR A 316 -9.70 -15.15 7.32
C TYR A 316 -10.42 -15.89 6.17
N GLU A 317 -11.05 -15.21 5.23
CA GLU A 317 -11.68 -15.80 4.04
C GLU A 317 -10.80 -15.69 2.79
N GLY A 318 -9.99 -14.65 2.72
CA GLY A 318 -9.01 -14.42 1.67
C GLY A 318 -7.76 -15.28 1.78
N HIS A 319 -6.68 -14.86 1.14
CA HIS A 319 -5.38 -15.54 1.16
C HIS A 319 -4.34 -14.67 1.85
N ILE A 320 -3.66 -15.24 2.86
CA ILE A 320 -2.63 -14.50 3.59
C ILE A 320 -1.33 -14.45 2.80
N THR A 321 -0.70 -13.27 2.70
CA THR A 321 0.62 -13.15 2.06
C THR A 321 1.75 -13.60 2.98
N GLY A 322 1.60 -13.40 4.31
CA GLY A 322 2.59 -13.78 5.32
C GLY A 322 3.89 -12.98 5.30
N PHE A 323 3.98 -11.95 4.46
CA PHE A 323 5.14 -11.06 4.39
C PHE A 323 4.91 -9.75 5.12
N PRO A 324 5.99 -9.08 5.58
CA PRO A 324 5.88 -7.73 6.10
C PRO A 324 5.36 -6.79 5.02
N ALA A 325 4.27 -6.12 5.30
CA ALA A 325 3.72 -5.06 4.47
C ALA A 325 3.36 -3.87 5.37
N VAL A 326 3.40 -2.67 4.82
CA VAL A 326 2.86 -1.49 5.50
C VAL A 326 1.40 -1.78 5.84
N ASP A 327 1.01 -1.46 7.08
CA ASP A 327 -0.38 -1.63 7.52
C ASP A 327 -1.25 -0.55 6.84
N VAL A 328 -2.01 -0.98 5.83
CA VAL A 328 -2.87 -0.13 5.01
C VAL A 328 -4.31 -0.58 5.16
N ARG A 329 -5.20 0.36 5.46
CA ARG A 329 -6.65 0.15 5.34
C ARG A 329 -7.15 0.82 4.08
N SER A 330 -7.65 0.02 3.15
CA SER A 330 -8.19 0.48 1.88
C SER A 330 -9.70 0.34 1.87
N VAL A 331 -10.40 1.43 1.55
CA VAL A 331 -11.86 1.43 1.41
C VAL A 331 -12.27 2.00 0.05
N GLY A 332 -13.34 1.46 -0.54
CA GLY A 332 -13.89 1.93 -1.80
C GLY A 332 -14.64 3.26 -1.61
N ALA A 333 -13.90 4.34 -1.34
CA ALA A 333 -14.43 5.68 -1.08
C ALA A 333 -13.58 6.76 -1.77
N GLY A 334 -13.25 6.58 -3.05
CA GLY A 334 -12.52 7.55 -3.87
C GLY A 334 -13.43 8.52 -4.63
N GLY A 335 -12.84 9.38 -5.46
CA GLY A 335 -13.59 10.36 -6.26
C GLY A 335 -14.60 9.75 -7.23
N GLY A 336 -14.32 8.56 -7.77
CA GLY A 336 -15.21 7.82 -8.67
C GLY A 336 -16.19 6.89 -7.97
N SER A 337 -16.26 6.87 -6.63
CA SER A 337 -17.20 6.02 -5.91
C SER A 337 -18.66 6.40 -6.23
N ILE A 338 -19.42 5.38 -6.65
CA ILE A 338 -20.81 5.54 -7.14
C ILE A 338 -21.74 5.75 -5.95
N ALA A 339 -22.62 6.74 -6.06
CA ALA A 339 -23.71 6.99 -5.12
C ALA A 339 -24.99 6.29 -5.60
N TRP A 340 -25.62 5.50 -4.75
CA TRP A 340 -26.82 4.72 -5.07
C TRP A 340 -27.72 4.56 -3.86
N ILE A 341 -29.00 4.27 -4.12
CA ILE A 341 -30.00 4.09 -3.09
C ILE A 341 -30.44 2.62 -3.08
N ASP A 342 -30.42 2.00 -1.92
CA ASP A 342 -30.85 0.62 -1.75
C ASP A 342 -32.37 0.47 -1.74
N ALA A 343 -32.86 -0.78 -1.72
CA ALA A 343 -34.27 -1.09 -1.66
C ALA A 343 -34.98 -0.58 -0.38
N GLY A 344 -34.20 -0.25 0.66
CA GLY A 344 -34.72 0.35 1.91
C GLY A 344 -34.77 1.87 1.88
N GLY A 345 -34.34 2.52 0.78
CA GLY A 345 -34.29 3.97 0.64
C GLY A 345 -33.10 4.62 1.33
N LEU A 346 -32.02 3.88 1.62
CA LEU A 346 -30.79 4.39 2.22
C LEU A 346 -29.76 4.75 1.14
N LEU A 347 -29.13 5.92 1.31
CA LEU A 347 -28.03 6.35 0.44
C LEU A 347 -26.74 5.62 0.78
N HIS A 348 -26.12 5.04 -0.23
CA HIS A 348 -24.80 4.43 -0.19
C HIS A 348 -23.84 5.16 -1.13
N VAL A 349 -22.53 5.13 -0.81
CA VAL A 349 -21.47 5.63 -1.67
C VAL A 349 -20.37 4.56 -1.74
N GLY A 350 -20.11 4.01 -2.94
CA GLY A 350 -19.25 2.85 -3.12
C GLY A 350 -19.87 1.55 -2.53
N PRO A 351 -19.09 0.45 -2.42
CA PRO A 351 -17.67 0.34 -2.78
C PRO A 351 -17.40 0.36 -4.29
N GLN A 352 -18.43 0.27 -5.13
CA GLN A 352 -18.31 0.30 -6.58
C GLN A 352 -17.80 1.67 -7.03
N SER A 353 -16.91 1.66 -8.03
CA SER A 353 -16.36 2.87 -8.65
C SER A 353 -16.61 2.87 -10.14
N ALA A 354 -16.92 4.03 -10.68
CA ALA A 354 -17.05 4.25 -12.13
C ALA A 354 -15.69 4.13 -12.86
N GLY A 355 -14.58 4.08 -12.14
CA GLY A 355 -13.24 3.96 -12.69
C GLY A 355 -12.85 5.15 -13.57
N ALA A 356 -11.95 4.91 -14.54
CA ALA A 356 -11.52 5.90 -15.53
C ALA A 356 -12.41 5.92 -16.77
N ALA A 357 -12.96 4.75 -17.13
CA ALA A 357 -13.85 4.53 -18.26
C ALA A 357 -14.95 3.54 -17.83
N PRO A 358 -16.24 3.93 -17.98
CA PRO A 358 -16.71 5.20 -18.51
C PRO A 358 -16.40 6.41 -17.62
N GLY A 359 -16.12 6.22 -16.32
CA GLY A 359 -15.83 7.26 -15.36
C GLY A 359 -17.06 7.96 -14.80
N PRO A 360 -16.84 8.99 -13.94
CA PRO A 360 -17.89 9.89 -13.48
C PRO A 360 -18.72 10.49 -14.62
N VAL A 361 -19.97 10.83 -14.35
CA VAL A 361 -20.85 11.45 -15.36
C VAL A 361 -20.23 12.71 -15.94
N CYS A 362 -19.60 13.53 -15.08
CA CYS A 362 -18.96 14.77 -15.49
C CYS A 362 -17.82 14.58 -16.50
N TYR A 363 -17.24 13.39 -16.64
CA TYR A 363 -16.18 13.16 -17.62
C TYR A 363 -16.69 13.13 -19.07
N GLY A 364 -18.02 13.01 -19.28
CA GLY A 364 -18.62 13.01 -20.60
C GLY A 364 -18.23 11.80 -21.47
N ARG A 365 -17.77 10.69 -20.85
CA ARG A 365 -17.27 9.47 -21.51
C ARG A 365 -18.28 8.32 -21.50
N GLY A 366 -19.55 8.62 -21.21
CA GLY A 366 -20.63 7.61 -21.15
C GLY A 366 -20.95 7.08 -19.76
N GLY A 367 -20.37 7.64 -18.70
CA GLY A 367 -20.79 7.37 -17.31
C GLY A 367 -22.22 7.84 -17.09
N THR A 368 -23.03 7.04 -16.40
CA THR A 368 -24.45 7.32 -16.12
C THR A 368 -24.77 7.38 -14.64
N GLU A 369 -23.92 6.81 -13.81
CA GLU A 369 -24.13 6.73 -12.36
C GLU A 369 -23.40 7.89 -11.66
N PRO A 370 -24.07 8.64 -10.74
CA PRO A 370 -23.48 9.77 -10.06
C PRO A 370 -22.39 9.31 -9.08
N THR A 371 -21.30 10.08 -9.01
CA THR A 371 -20.13 9.78 -8.17
C THR A 371 -19.84 10.91 -7.17
N VAL A 372 -18.86 10.68 -6.30
CA VAL A 372 -18.31 11.72 -5.40
C VAL A 372 -17.77 12.91 -6.20
N THR A 373 -17.12 12.69 -7.35
CA THR A 373 -16.64 13.77 -8.23
C THR A 373 -17.82 14.59 -8.77
N ASP A 374 -18.89 13.94 -9.22
CA ASP A 374 -20.11 14.63 -9.68
C ASP A 374 -20.73 15.49 -8.56
N ALA A 375 -20.77 14.96 -7.34
CA ALA A 375 -21.24 15.73 -6.17
C ALA A 375 -20.36 16.97 -5.92
N CYS A 376 -19.04 16.86 -6.02
CA CYS A 376 -18.12 17.99 -5.86
C CYS A 376 -18.29 19.05 -6.95
N VAL A 377 -18.59 18.66 -8.18
CA VAL A 377 -18.92 19.58 -9.27
C VAL A 377 -20.24 20.33 -8.97
N VAL A 378 -21.27 19.62 -8.54
CA VAL A 378 -22.59 20.24 -8.21
C VAL A 378 -22.48 21.18 -7.02
N LEU A 379 -21.65 20.86 -6.01
CA LEU A 379 -21.41 21.70 -4.84
C LEU A 379 -20.54 22.95 -5.15
N GLY A 380 -19.93 23.03 -6.35
CA GLY A 380 -19.01 24.09 -6.73
C GLY A 380 -17.61 23.94 -6.14
N TYR A 381 -17.28 22.76 -5.58
CA TYR A 381 -15.91 22.47 -5.07
C TYR A 381 -14.93 22.36 -6.22
N ILE A 382 -15.28 21.66 -7.30
CA ILE A 382 -14.47 21.48 -8.51
C ILE A 382 -14.93 22.47 -9.58
N ASP A 383 -13.96 23.15 -10.21
CA ASP A 383 -14.18 24.00 -11.39
C ASP A 383 -14.32 23.13 -12.65
N PRO A 384 -15.49 23.14 -13.31
CA PRO A 384 -15.66 22.34 -14.54
C PRO A 384 -14.70 22.71 -15.67
N ASP A 385 -14.21 23.96 -15.69
CA ASP A 385 -13.33 24.48 -16.75
C ASP A 385 -11.84 24.41 -16.38
N TYR A 386 -11.52 24.00 -15.15
CA TYR A 386 -10.12 23.95 -14.66
C TYR A 386 -9.69 22.56 -14.13
N PHE A 387 -10.42 21.52 -14.45
CA PHE A 387 -10.01 20.18 -14.05
C PHE A 387 -8.73 19.74 -14.78
N LEU A 388 -7.77 19.14 -14.06
CA LEU A 388 -6.41 18.83 -14.55
C LEU A 388 -5.70 20.06 -15.15
N GLY A 389 -5.81 21.21 -14.48
CA GLY A 389 -5.18 22.44 -14.98
C GLY A 389 -5.87 23.05 -16.20
N GLY A 390 -7.08 22.58 -16.55
CA GLY A 390 -7.84 23.00 -17.73
C GLY A 390 -7.69 22.05 -18.94
N GLU A 391 -6.97 20.94 -18.79
CA GLU A 391 -6.83 19.94 -19.86
C GLU A 391 -8.12 19.17 -20.12
N MET A 392 -9.03 19.12 -19.13
CA MET A 392 -10.28 18.40 -19.23
C MET A 392 -11.45 19.27 -18.76
N ALA A 393 -12.40 19.55 -19.66
CA ALA A 393 -13.66 20.19 -19.31
C ALA A 393 -14.66 19.16 -18.77
N LEU A 394 -15.37 19.50 -17.68
CA LEU A 394 -16.35 18.61 -17.04
C LEU A 394 -17.78 18.99 -17.40
N ASP A 395 -18.66 18.00 -17.57
CA ASP A 395 -20.10 18.20 -17.77
C ASP A 395 -20.85 18.40 -16.45
N ALA A 396 -20.86 19.63 -15.97
CA ALA A 396 -21.60 19.99 -14.75
C ALA A 396 -23.13 19.82 -14.89
N LYS A 397 -23.67 19.92 -16.11
CA LYS A 397 -25.11 19.72 -16.32
C LYS A 397 -25.48 18.24 -16.23
N GLY A 398 -24.68 17.36 -16.79
CA GLY A 398 -24.83 15.93 -16.69
C GLY A 398 -24.77 15.46 -15.23
N SER A 399 -23.77 15.90 -14.47
CA SER A 399 -23.66 15.62 -13.03
C SER A 399 -24.92 16.05 -12.25
N ARG A 400 -25.40 17.27 -12.51
CA ARG A 400 -26.59 17.79 -11.84
C ARG A 400 -27.84 16.97 -12.17
N ALA A 401 -28.02 16.58 -13.43
CA ALA A 401 -29.15 15.77 -13.87
C ALA A 401 -29.10 14.37 -13.23
N ALA A 402 -27.95 13.70 -13.25
CA ALA A 402 -27.80 12.37 -12.66
C ALA A 402 -28.05 12.36 -11.15
N ILE A 403 -27.52 13.35 -10.41
CA ILE A 403 -27.76 13.47 -8.96
C ILE A 403 -29.23 13.79 -8.69
N ALA A 404 -29.86 14.67 -9.49
CA ALA A 404 -31.26 15.00 -9.33
C ALA A 404 -32.16 13.75 -9.47
N GLU A 405 -31.97 12.99 -10.56
CA GLU A 405 -32.82 11.83 -10.90
C GLU A 405 -32.56 10.65 -9.96
N GLN A 406 -31.29 10.30 -9.70
CA GLN A 406 -30.96 9.04 -9.04
C GLN A 406 -30.80 9.16 -7.51
N VAL A 407 -30.61 10.37 -6.96
CA VAL A 407 -30.41 10.57 -5.52
C VAL A 407 -31.41 11.56 -4.93
N ALA A 408 -31.54 12.76 -5.52
CA ALA A 408 -32.37 13.81 -4.93
C ALA A 408 -33.86 13.47 -4.94
N GLU A 409 -34.42 13.09 -6.09
CA GLU A 409 -35.83 12.72 -6.24
C GLU A 409 -36.23 11.55 -5.33
N PRO A 410 -35.50 10.41 -5.28
CA PRO A 410 -35.81 9.30 -4.39
C PRO A 410 -35.78 9.66 -2.90
N LEU A 411 -34.90 10.60 -2.49
CA LEU A 411 -34.75 11.03 -1.10
C LEU A 411 -35.64 12.25 -0.74
N GLY A 412 -36.30 12.87 -1.71
CA GLY A 412 -37.07 14.09 -1.50
C GLY A 412 -36.22 15.30 -1.10
N LEU A 413 -34.98 15.38 -1.57
CA LEU A 413 -34.03 16.45 -1.31
C LEU A 413 -33.89 17.38 -2.52
N ASP A 414 -33.34 18.59 -2.30
CA ASP A 414 -32.84 19.35 -3.44
C ASP A 414 -31.48 18.80 -3.90
N VAL A 415 -31.05 19.16 -5.12
CA VAL A 415 -29.87 18.57 -5.73
C VAL A 415 -28.57 18.92 -4.99
N HIS A 416 -28.47 20.08 -4.34
CA HIS A 416 -27.29 20.43 -3.54
C HIS A 416 -27.28 19.71 -2.20
N GLU A 417 -28.44 19.53 -1.58
CA GLU A 417 -28.58 18.71 -0.36
C GLU A 417 -28.22 17.25 -0.65
N ALA A 418 -28.69 16.70 -1.78
CA ALA A 418 -28.32 15.35 -2.22
C ALA A 418 -26.81 15.20 -2.48
N ALA A 419 -26.19 16.15 -3.18
CA ALA A 419 -24.74 16.18 -3.39
C ALA A 419 -23.97 16.30 -2.07
N ALA A 420 -24.45 17.11 -1.13
CA ALA A 420 -23.85 17.22 0.21
C ALA A 420 -24.03 15.94 1.03
N ALA A 421 -25.14 15.22 0.88
CA ALA A 421 -25.36 13.92 1.51
C ALA A 421 -24.40 12.85 0.96
N ILE A 422 -24.14 12.83 -0.36
CA ILE A 422 -23.12 11.95 -0.98
C ILE A 422 -21.75 12.21 -0.34
N MET A 423 -21.34 13.46 -0.21
CA MET A 423 -20.07 13.84 0.42
C MET A 423 -20.01 13.44 1.90
N ALA A 424 -21.12 13.59 2.62
CA ALA A 424 -21.19 13.20 4.04
C ALA A 424 -21.02 11.69 4.22
N VAL A 425 -21.70 10.86 3.41
CA VAL A 425 -21.58 9.38 3.46
C VAL A 425 -20.17 8.95 3.10
N ALA A 426 -19.56 9.52 2.05
CA ALA A 426 -18.18 9.24 1.69
C ALA A 426 -17.22 9.60 2.83
N THR A 427 -17.38 10.78 3.44
CA THR A 427 -16.56 11.26 4.56
C THR A 427 -16.68 10.34 5.77
N GLU A 428 -17.88 9.90 6.16
CA GLU A 428 -18.06 8.99 7.30
C GLU A 428 -17.39 7.61 7.06
N ARG A 429 -17.43 7.07 5.85
CA ARG A 429 -16.69 5.85 5.50
C ARG A 429 -15.19 6.02 5.65
N MET A 430 -14.65 7.17 5.22
CA MET A 430 -13.22 7.50 5.37
C MET A 430 -12.83 7.67 6.85
N VAL A 431 -13.68 8.35 7.63
CA VAL A 431 -13.49 8.48 9.08
C VAL A 431 -13.49 7.13 9.77
N GLN A 432 -14.43 6.24 9.43
CA GLN A 432 -14.50 4.90 10.00
C GLN A 432 -13.21 4.10 9.73
N ALA A 433 -12.66 4.17 8.52
CA ALA A 433 -11.39 3.51 8.20
C ALA A 433 -10.22 4.07 9.04
N ILE A 434 -10.19 5.38 9.29
CA ILE A 434 -9.19 6.01 10.15
C ILE A 434 -9.38 5.59 11.62
N GLU A 435 -10.61 5.60 12.12
CA GLU A 435 -10.92 5.17 13.49
C GLU A 435 -10.51 3.71 13.71
N GLU A 436 -10.80 2.83 12.75
CA GLU A 436 -10.42 1.41 12.82
C GLU A 436 -8.91 1.22 12.92
N ILE A 437 -8.12 1.79 12.01
CA ILE A 437 -6.66 1.61 12.03
C ILE A 437 -6.02 2.30 13.26
N THR A 438 -6.54 3.46 13.70
CA THR A 438 -6.00 4.19 14.84
C THR A 438 -6.30 3.47 16.16
N VAL A 439 -7.50 2.91 16.33
CA VAL A 439 -7.86 2.09 17.50
C VAL A 439 -7.00 0.83 17.55
N ASN A 440 -6.86 0.10 16.44
CA ASN A 440 -6.06 -1.12 16.38
C ASN A 440 -4.58 -0.88 16.70
N GLN A 441 -4.05 0.30 16.36
CA GLN A 441 -2.66 0.69 16.62
C GLN A 441 -2.47 1.48 17.93
N GLY A 442 -3.53 1.71 18.69
CA GLY A 442 -3.48 2.48 19.94
C GLY A 442 -3.08 3.95 19.76
N VAL A 443 -3.47 4.57 18.64
CA VAL A 443 -3.22 5.99 18.34
C VAL A 443 -4.49 6.79 18.55
N ASP A 444 -4.41 7.90 19.28
CA ASP A 444 -5.52 8.85 19.38
C ASP A 444 -5.49 9.79 18.16
N PRO A 445 -6.49 9.75 17.24
CA PRO A 445 -6.50 10.56 16.03
C PRO A 445 -6.51 12.08 16.31
N ARG A 446 -6.96 12.49 17.51
CA ARG A 446 -6.96 13.91 17.92
C ARG A 446 -5.54 14.48 18.12
N THR A 447 -4.57 13.60 18.38
CA THR A 447 -3.16 13.94 18.59
C THR A 447 -2.30 13.78 17.34
N ALA A 448 -2.84 13.13 16.30
CA ALA A 448 -2.16 12.90 15.04
C ALA A 448 -2.44 14.04 14.05
N VAL A 449 -1.46 14.33 13.20
CA VAL A 449 -1.64 15.20 12.04
C VAL A 449 -2.28 14.38 10.91
N LEU A 450 -3.29 14.93 10.26
CA LEU A 450 -3.84 14.34 9.04
C LEU A 450 -3.02 14.83 7.83
N VAL A 451 -2.34 13.95 7.14
CA VAL A 451 -1.63 14.23 5.89
C VAL A 451 -2.47 13.72 4.73
N GLY A 452 -2.93 14.62 3.87
CA GLY A 452 -3.75 14.28 2.71
C GLY A 452 -2.91 14.12 1.44
N GLY A 453 -3.03 12.95 0.79
CA GLY A 453 -2.46 12.57 -0.50
C GLY A 453 -3.51 12.16 -1.51
N GLY A 454 -3.12 12.10 -2.79
CA GLY A 454 -4.00 11.82 -3.91
C GLY A 454 -4.78 13.04 -4.42
N GLY A 455 -5.28 12.94 -5.64
CA GLY A 455 -5.93 14.05 -6.32
C GLY A 455 -7.22 14.54 -5.66
N ALA A 456 -7.91 13.68 -4.91
CA ALA A 456 -9.19 13.99 -4.28
C ALA A 456 -9.08 14.27 -2.75
N ALA A 457 -7.91 14.15 -2.15
CA ALA A 457 -7.75 14.27 -0.70
C ALA A 457 -8.18 15.63 -0.13
N GLY A 458 -7.97 16.71 -0.87
CA GLY A 458 -8.32 18.05 -0.44
C GLY A 458 -9.83 18.33 -0.37
N LEU A 459 -10.66 17.51 -1.02
CA LEU A 459 -12.10 17.78 -1.15
C LEU A 459 -12.84 17.69 0.18
N ASN A 460 -12.43 16.80 1.07
CA ASN A 460 -13.08 16.60 2.37
C ASN A 460 -12.12 16.49 3.58
N ALA A 461 -10.84 16.75 3.39
CA ALA A 461 -9.83 16.64 4.46
C ALA A 461 -10.17 17.47 5.72
N VAL A 462 -10.71 18.69 5.55
CA VAL A 462 -11.16 19.52 6.66
C VAL A 462 -12.35 18.90 7.38
N ALA A 463 -13.30 18.32 6.65
CA ALA A 463 -14.47 17.64 7.22
C ALA A 463 -14.04 16.39 8.01
N ILE A 464 -13.14 15.57 7.47
CA ILE A 464 -12.54 14.41 8.13
C ILE A 464 -11.85 14.84 9.43
N ALA A 465 -10.98 15.85 9.36
CA ALA A 465 -10.23 16.33 10.53
C ALA A 465 -11.16 16.82 11.65
N ARG A 466 -12.24 17.54 11.30
CA ARG A 466 -13.27 17.98 12.27
C ARG A 466 -13.96 16.81 12.94
N ARG A 467 -14.33 15.81 12.14
CA ARG A 467 -15.03 14.63 12.63
C ARG A 467 -14.18 13.81 13.59
N LEU A 468 -12.87 13.69 13.30
CA LEU A 468 -11.87 13.03 14.15
C LEU A 468 -11.40 13.87 15.33
N GLY A 469 -11.65 15.19 15.34
CA GLY A 469 -11.10 16.11 16.31
C GLY A 469 -9.60 16.41 16.11
N SER A 470 -9.05 16.07 14.94
CA SER A 470 -7.65 16.39 14.61
C SER A 470 -7.46 17.89 14.49
N ARG A 471 -6.34 18.40 15.03
CA ARG A 471 -6.09 19.83 15.12
C ARG A 471 -5.39 20.40 13.90
N ARG A 472 -4.80 19.57 13.07
CA ARG A 472 -3.98 19.99 11.93
C ARG A 472 -4.11 19.03 10.75
N VAL A 473 -4.27 19.61 9.57
CA VAL A 473 -4.20 18.91 8.29
C VAL A 473 -3.01 19.47 7.52
N VAL A 474 -2.25 18.63 6.86
CA VAL A 474 -1.18 19.01 5.94
C VAL A 474 -1.52 18.42 4.56
N ILE A 475 -1.65 19.27 3.56
CA ILE A 475 -1.73 18.87 2.16
C ILE A 475 -0.41 19.28 1.49
N PRO A 476 0.51 18.33 1.26
CA PRO A 476 1.78 18.62 0.59
C PRO A 476 1.56 19.15 -0.82
N GLN A 477 2.46 19.99 -1.31
CA GLN A 477 2.39 20.44 -2.71
C GLN A 477 2.47 19.26 -3.69
N ALA A 478 3.27 18.24 -3.37
CA ALA A 478 3.32 16.98 -4.09
C ALA A 478 2.22 16.00 -3.65
N GLY A 479 1.22 16.44 -2.87
CA GLY A 479 0.19 15.58 -2.30
C GLY A 479 -0.55 14.76 -3.34
N ALA A 480 -0.87 15.34 -4.50
CA ALA A 480 -1.59 14.66 -5.57
C ALA A 480 -0.86 13.43 -6.15
N VAL A 481 0.44 13.31 -5.90
CA VAL A 481 1.32 12.20 -6.32
C VAL A 481 2.14 11.68 -5.12
N LEU A 482 1.50 11.59 -3.94
CA LEU A 482 2.16 11.32 -2.66
C LEU A 482 2.92 9.99 -2.67
N SER A 483 2.36 8.94 -3.27
CA SER A 483 2.99 7.63 -3.42
C SER A 483 4.27 7.70 -4.27
N ALA A 484 4.23 8.30 -5.45
CA ALA A 484 5.42 8.49 -6.28
C ALA A 484 6.48 9.36 -5.59
N ARG A 485 6.05 10.39 -4.83
CA ARG A 485 6.95 11.20 -4.02
C ARG A 485 7.61 10.38 -2.90
N GLY A 486 6.84 9.53 -2.22
CA GLY A 486 7.35 8.61 -1.19
C GLY A 486 8.35 7.60 -1.75
N ALA A 487 8.18 7.16 -2.98
CA ALA A 487 9.12 6.27 -3.65
C ALA A 487 10.51 6.93 -3.80
N LEU A 488 10.59 8.22 -4.16
CA LEU A 488 11.88 8.94 -4.23
C LEU A 488 12.54 9.16 -2.86
N MET A 489 11.76 9.06 -1.78
CA MET A 489 12.24 9.19 -0.39
C MET A 489 12.57 7.82 0.23
N SER A 490 12.34 6.72 -0.49
CA SER A 490 12.55 5.36 0.00
C SER A 490 13.99 4.93 -0.20
N ASP A 491 14.43 4.01 0.67
CA ASP A 491 15.75 3.41 0.61
C ASP A 491 15.68 2.01 -0.04
N LEU A 492 16.81 1.53 -0.53
CA LEU A 492 16.96 0.12 -0.88
C LEU A 492 16.87 -0.72 0.39
N THR A 493 15.89 -1.62 0.45
CA THR A 493 15.68 -2.46 1.63
C THR A 493 15.42 -3.90 1.24
N SER A 494 15.98 -4.84 1.99
CA SER A 494 15.64 -6.25 1.92
C SER A 494 15.61 -6.85 3.32
N GLU A 495 14.79 -7.87 3.52
CA GLU A 495 14.72 -8.63 4.77
C GLU A 495 14.93 -10.11 4.47
N TYR A 496 15.79 -10.74 5.26
CA TYR A 496 16.07 -12.17 5.20
C TYR A 496 15.74 -12.80 6.54
N ALA A 497 15.21 -14.02 6.50
CA ALA A 497 14.85 -14.77 7.68
C ALA A 497 15.45 -16.18 7.64
N ALA A 498 15.63 -16.77 8.82
CA ALA A 498 15.99 -18.17 8.97
C ALA A 498 15.44 -18.70 10.29
N ALA A 499 14.92 -19.92 10.26
CA ALA A 499 14.38 -20.57 11.45
C ALA A 499 15.50 -20.93 12.43
N LEU A 500 15.22 -20.70 13.71
CA LEU A 500 16.07 -21.12 14.83
C LEU A 500 15.16 -21.49 16.01
N PHE A 501 15.24 -22.71 16.49
CA PHE A 501 14.44 -23.18 17.61
C PHE A 501 15.32 -23.37 18.83
N THR A 502 15.32 -22.39 19.75
CA THR A 502 16.12 -22.47 20.99
C THR A 502 15.39 -21.77 22.13
N GLY A 503 15.58 -22.26 23.37
CA GLY A 503 14.99 -21.69 24.58
C GLY A 503 16.03 -20.95 25.42
N SER A 504 15.61 -19.94 26.17
CA SER A 504 16.49 -19.19 27.08
C SER A 504 17.07 -20.02 28.22
N ASP A 505 16.47 -21.17 28.51
CA ASP A 505 16.93 -22.14 29.54
C ASP A 505 18.08 -23.05 29.01
N VAL A 506 18.06 -23.38 27.70
CA VAL A 506 19.11 -24.15 27.03
C VAL A 506 19.31 -23.52 25.66
N PHE A 507 20.15 -22.47 25.63
CA PHE A 507 20.31 -21.66 24.42
C PHE A 507 21.43 -22.20 23.53
N ASP A 508 21.11 -22.39 22.25
CA ASP A 508 22.09 -22.78 21.21
C ASP A 508 22.83 -21.54 20.69
N HIS A 509 23.92 -21.18 21.36
CA HIS A 509 24.75 -20.02 20.98
C HIS A 509 25.42 -20.20 19.61
N ASP A 510 25.94 -21.39 19.34
CA ASP A 510 26.67 -21.65 18.10
C ASP A 510 25.74 -21.66 16.90
N GLY A 511 24.58 -22.32 17.01
CA GLY A 511 23.56 -22.31 15.97
C GLY A 511 22.96 -20.92 15.74
N ALA A 512 22.68 -20.17 16.80
CA ALA A 512 22.17 -18.79 16.69
C ALA A 512 23.18 -17.87 15.97
N GLN A 513 24.47 -17.97 16.33
CA GLN A 513 25.49 -17.15 15.69
C GLN A 513 25.71 -17.53 14.23
N ALA A 514 25.70 -18.82 13.91
CA ALA A 514 25.82 -19.30 12.52
C ALA A 514 24.66 -18.79 11.63
N VAL A 515 23.42 -18.80 12.17
CA VAL A 515 22.25 -18.24 11.48
C VAL A 515 22.42 -16.73 11.26
N LEU A 516 22.83 -15.98 12.29
CA LEU A 516 23.03 -14.52 12.17
C LEU A 516 24.14 -14.17 11.17
N ASP A 517 25.21 -14.94 11.13
CA ASP A 517 26.31 -14.72 10.18
C ASP A 517 25.85 -15.00 8.74
N GLY A 518 25.09 -16.07 8.50
CA GLY A 518 24.50 -16.35 7.19
C GLY A 518 23.49 -15.28 6.75
N LEU A 519 22.69 -14.75 7.66
CA LEU A 519 21.78 -13.64 7.37
C LEU A 519 22.54 -12.34 7.06
N ARG A 520 23.63 -12.08 7.78
CA ARG A 520 24.54 -10.94 7.53
C ARG A 520 25.13 -11.02 6.13
N GLU A 521 25.66 -12.17 5.76
CA GLU A 521 26.24 -12.39 4.43
C GLU A 521 25.21 -12.11 3.31
N ARG A 522 23.97 -12.56 3.46
CA ARG A 522 22.90 -12.27 2.49
C ARG A 522 22.60 -10.77 2.40
N CYS A 523 22.59 -10.05 3.53
CA CYS A 523 22.42 -8.59 3.55
C CYS A 523 23.59 -7.87 2.85
N GLU A 524 24.82 -8.28 3.12
CA GLU A 524 26.02 -7.72 2.50
C GLU A 524 26.02 -7.97 0.98
N GLN A 525 25.71 -9.19 0.54
CA GLN A 525 25.55 -9.52 -0.89
C GLN A 525 24.47 -8.67 -1.58
N PHE A 526 23.35 -8.40 -0.89
CA PHE A 526 22.33 -7.49 -1.42
C PHE A 526 22.88 -6.07 -1.60
N ALA A 527 23.56 -5.55 -0.58
CA ALA A 527 24.15 -4.21 -0.62
C ALA A 527 25.23 -4.09 -1.72
N GLU A 528 26.08 -5.10 -1.88
CA GLU A 528 27.12 -5.17 -2.92
C GLU A 528 26.52 -5.17 -4.33
N ARG A 529 25.55 -6.06 -4.60
CA ARG A 529 24.86 -6.14 -5.90
C ARG A 529 24.19 -4.82 -6.29
N ASN A 530 23.75 -4.07 -5.28
CA ASN A 530 23.11 -2.78 -5.48
C ASN A 530 24.06 -1.59 -5.39
N GLY A 531 25.39 -1.81 -5.29
CA GLY A 531 26.40 -0.74 -5.26
C GLY A 531 26.33 0.15 -4.03
N ALA A 532 25.80 -0.34 -2.91
CA ALA A 532 25.52 0.42 -1.69
C ALA A 532 26.21 -0.19 -0.45
N ALA A 533 27.26 -0.98 -0.62
CA ALA A 533 27.92 -1.71 0.46
C ALA A 533 28.46 -0.80 1.59
N GLN A 534 28.95 0.40 1.26
CA GLN A 534 29.54 1.31 2.25
C GLN A 534 28.50 2.01 3.15
N GLU A 535 27.24 2.07 2.72
CA GLU A 535 26.17 2.80 3.40
C GLU A 535 25.16 1.84 4.03
N ALA A 536 25.35 0.53 3.88
CA ALA A 536 24.43 -0.49 4.35
C ALA A 536 24.36 -0.52 5.88
N GLN A 537 23.14 -0.45 6.39
CA GLN A 537 22.83 -0.63 7.80
C GLN A 537 22.07 -1.94 7.97
N ILE A 538 22.59 -2.84 8.83
CA ILE A 538 21.96 -4.14 9.07
C ILE A 538 21.41 -4.17 10.48
N GLU A 539 20.13 -4.46 10.59
CA GLU A 539 19.40 -4.64 11.85
C GLU A 539 18.99 -6.10 12.00
N PHE A 540 19.21 -6.66 13.21
CA PHE A 540 18.83 -8.04 13.51
C PHE A 540 17.67 -8.07 14.48
N VAL A 541 16.74 -9.00 14.26
CA VAL A 541 15.51 -9.18 15.04
C VAL A 541 15.33 -10.67 15.33
N ALA A 542 14.99 -11.01 16.58
CA ALA A 542 14.55 -12.33 16.95
C ALA A 542 13.01 -12.35 17.07
N GLU A 543 12.36 -13.33 16.48
CA GLU A 543 10.96 -13.65 16.76
C GLU A 543 10.91 -14.55 17.99
N ALA A 544 10.40 -14.02 19.08
CA ALA A 544 10.40 -14.71 20.36
C ALA A 544 8.99 -14.79 20.96
N ARG A 545 8.80 -15.78 21.85
CA ARG A 545 7.55 -16.00 22.58
C ARG A 545 7.81 -16.66 23.93
N TYR A 546 6.87 -16.60 24.84
CA TYR A 546 6.92 -17.52 25.96
C TYR A 546 6.65 -18.96 25.49
N ARG A 547 7.33 -19.93 26.10
CA ARG A 547 7.07 -21.36 25.83
C ARG A 547 5.58 -21.66 25.97
N HIS A 548 5.02 -22.37 24.99
CA HIS A 548 3.59 -22.68 24.84
C HIS A 548 2.67 -21.55 24.38
N GLN A 549 3.16 -20.34 24.14
CA GLN A 549 2.40 -19.33 23.40
C GLN A 549 2.40 -19.61 21.91
N VAL A 550 1.36 -19.12 21.23
CA VAL A 550 1.18 -19.29 19.77
C VAL A 550 1.78 -18.11 19.01
N TRP A 551 1.67 -16.90 19.56
CA TRP A 551 2.09 -15.67 18.90
C TRP A 551 3.52 -15.29 19.28
N GLN A 552 4.27 -14.82 18.30
CA GLN A 552 5.63 -14.31 18.48
C GLN A 552 5.62 -12.79 18.51
N LEU A 553 6.61 -12.21 19.19
CA LEU A 553 6.93 -10.80 19.18
C LEU A 553 8.32 -10.57 18.61
N ASP A 554 8.47 -9.46 17.91
CA ASP A 554 9.74 -9.03 17.34
C ASP A 554 10.60 -8.35 18.40
N VAL A 555 11.78 -8.89 18.64
CA VAL A 555 12.76 -8.35 19.57
C VAL A 555 14.03 -7.95 18.82
N ARG A 556 14.34 -6.67 18.78
CA ARG A 556 15.57 -6.17 18.17
C ARG A 556 16.79 -6.59 18.99
N LEU A 557 17.79 -7.13 18.34
CA LEU A 557 19.04 -7.52 19.00
C LEU A 557 19.94 -6.30 19.20
N ARG A 558 20.26 -5.94 20.46
CA ARG A 558 21.06 -4.74 20.80
C ARG A 558 22.45 -4.73 20.14
N ALA A 559 23.12 -5.89 20.04
CA ALA A 559 24.45 -6.02 19.51
C ALA A 559 24.52 -6.76 18.16
N GLY A 560 23.37 -7.16 17.59
CA GLY A 560 23.34 -7.97 16.35
C GLY A 560 24.06 -9.31 16.46
N ARG A 561 24.11 -9.89 17.66
CA ARG A 561 24.77 -11.17 17.97
C ARG A 561 24.07 -11.86 19.15
N LEU A 562 24.27 -13.18 19.27
CA LEU A 562 23.76 -14.03 20.35
C LEU A 562 24.84 -15.02 20.85
N ALA A 563 26.11 -14.58 20.88
CA ALA A 563 27.27 -15.41 21.14
C ALA A 563 27.55 -15.65 22.64
N SER A 564 26.84 -14.97 23.55
CA SER A 564 27.11 -15.06 25.00
C SER A 564 25.80 -15.08 25.81
N ALA A 565 25.88 -15.61 27.04
CA ALA A 565 24.78 -15.57 27.99
C ALA A 565 24.28 -14.14 28.28
N GLN A 566 25.14 -13.13 28.19
CA GLN A 566 24.76 -11.74 28.35
C GLN A 566 23.90 -11.25 27.18
N ASP A 567 24.19 -11.65 25.95
CA ASP A 567 23.40 -11.30 24.78
C ASP A 567 21.99 -11.89 24.89
N VAL A 568 21.88 -13.13 25.38
CA VAL A 568 20.58 -13.79 25.65
C VAL A 568 19.83 -13.10 26.80
N ALA A 569 20.52 -12.67 27.85
CA ALA A 569 19.89 -11.94 28.95
C ALA A 569 19.27 -10.61 28.46
N PHE A 570 19.95 -9.88 27.56
CA PHE A 570 19.40 -8.69 26.92
C PHE A 570 18.18 -8.99 26.05
N LEU A 571 18.23 -10.06 25.26
CA LEU A 571 17.08 -10.52 24.48
C LEU A 571 15.85 -10.80 25.35
N VAL A 572 16.05 -11.52 26.46
CA VAL A 572 14.98 -11.89 27.39
C VAL A 572 14.40 -10.64 28.08
N GLU A 573 15.27 -9.71 28.52
CA GLU A 573 14.85 -8.44 29.13
C GLU A 573 14.00 -7.61 28.16
N ASP A 574 14.46 -7.45 26.90
CA ASP A 574 13.76 -6.69 25.88
C ASP A 574 12.45 -7.36 25.47
N PHE A 575 12.42 -8.70 25.38
CA PHE A 575 11.20 -9.46 25.15
C PHE A 575 10.16 -9.23 26.25
N HIS A 576 10.55 -9.31 27.52
CA HIS A 576 9.65 -9.06 28.65
C HIS A 576 9.07 -7.64 28.59
N ALA A 577 9.89 -6.63 28.27
CA ALA A 577 9.43 -5.25 28.17
C ALA A 577 8.41 -5.07 27.02
N ILE A 578 8.67 -5.66 25.86
CA ILE A 578 7.76 -5.62 24.71
C ILE A 578 6.47 -6.38 25.00
N HIS A 579 6.56 -7.57 25.62
CA HIS A 579 5.39 -8.37 25.99
C HIS A 579 4.49 -7.63 27.00
N GLU A 580 5.07 -6.93 27.97
CA GLU A 580 4.33 -6.10 28.92
C GLU A 580 3.69 -4.88 28.23
N GLU A 581 4.38 -4.24 27.27
CA GLU A 581 3.81 -3.14 26.48
C GLU A 581 2.60 -3.59 25.65
N VAL A 582 2.68 -4.78 25.04
CA VAL A 582 1.63 -5.28 24.13
C VAL A 582 0.46 -5.93 24.86
N TYR A 583 0.75 -6.74 25.87
CA TYR A 583 -0.25 -7.60 26.55
C TYR A 583 -0.52 -7.21 28.00
N ALA A 584 0.16 -6.19 28.53
CA ALA A 584 0.10 -5.77 29.93
C ALA A 584 0.44 -6.89 30.93
N VAL A 585 1.21 -7.90 30.50
CA VAL A 585 1.63 -9.06 31.31
C VAL A 585 3.12 -9.32 31.11
N ARG A 586 3.81 -9.60 32.22
CA ARG A 586 5.21 -10.02 32.26
C ARG A 586 5.34 -11.26 33.14
N ASP A 587 5.99 -12.31 32.61
CA ASP A 587 6.30 -13.52 33.38
C ASP A 587 7.81 -13.79 33.35
N GLU A 588 8.51 -13.29 34.37
CA GLU A 588 9.96 -13.43 34.49
C GLU A 588 10.44 -14.87 34.71
N ARG A 589 9.52 -15.81 35.02
CA ARG A 589 9.85 -17.22 35.25
C ARG A 589 9.65 -18.07 34.01
N ALA A 590 8.93 -17.57 33.02
CA ALA A 590 8.66 -18.31 31.81
C ALA A 590 9.90 -18.34 30.91
N VAL A 591 10.11 -19.47 30.28
CA VAL A 591 11.16 -19.62 29.27
C VAL A 591 10.76 -18.86 28.01
N VAL A 592 11.69 -18.05 27.52
CA VAL A 592 11.55 -17.35 26.24
C VAL A 592 12.13 -18.24 25.13
N GLU A 593 11.31 -18.57 24.14
CA GLU A 593 11.71 -19.33 22.95
C GLU A 593 11.95 -18.39 21.79
N VAL A 594 13.10 -18.51 21.12
CA VAL A 594 13.36 -17.93 19.81
C VAL A 594 12.93 -18.96 18.76
N VAL A 595 12.14 -18.54 17.79
CA VAL A 595 11.61 -19.41 16.73
C VAL A 595 12.14 -19.05 15.34
N ASN A 596 12.59 -17.79 15.18
CA ASN A 596 13.12 -17.28 13.93
C ASN A 596 14.10 -16.13 14.19
N LEU A 597 15.10 -15.98 13.34
CA LEU A 597 15.97 -14.81 13.29
C LEU A 597 15.81 -14.11 11.96
N ARG A 598 15.85 -12.79 11.98
CA ARG A 598 15.75 -11.96 10.79
C ARG A 598 16.87 -10.93 10.75
N ALA A 599 17.31 -10.60 9.55
CA ALA A 599 18.19 -9.46 9.29
C ALA A 599 17.56 -8.58 8.21
N ARG A 600 17.45 -7.30 8.50
CA ARG A 600 16.99 -6.27 7.57
C ARG A 600 18.17 -5.41 7.20
N VAL A 601 18.41 -5.27 5.90
CA VAL A 601 19.41 -4.33 5.36
C VAL A 601 18.67 -3.10 4.83
N ASN A 602 19.19 -1.93 5.18
CA ASN A 602 18.75 -0.64 4.66
C ASN A 602 19.96 0.08 4.05
N CYS A 603 19.87 0.41 2.77
CA CYS A 603 20.91 1.15 2.07
C CYS A 603 20.29 2.49 1.62
N PRO A 604 20.65 3.60 2.28
CA PRO A 604 20.16 4.91 1.89
C PRO A 604 20.47 5.21 0.43
N LEU A 605 19.45 5.62 -0.33
CA LEU A 605 19.66 6.11 -1.69
C LEU A 605 20.18 7.55 -1.60
N GLN A 606 21.38 7.77 -2.18
CA GLN A 606 22.02 9.09 -2.16
C GLN A 606 21.12 10.17 -2.77
N GLY A 607 21.09 11.36 -2.15
CA GLY A 607 20.40 12.53 -2.70
C GLY A 607 19.69 13.40 -1.69
N GLY A 608 19.40 12.90 -0.49
CA GLY A 608 18.61 13.61 0.52
C GLY A 608 17.17 13.93 0.03
N VAL A 609 16.27 14.23 0.95
CA VAL A 609 14.92 14.67 0.61
C VAL A 609 14.96 16.15 0.21
N ARG A 610 14.42 16.45 -0.96
CA ARG A 610 14.30 17.84 -1.46
C ARG A 610 12.86 18.28 -1.31
N ASP A 611 12.65 19.39 -0.61
CA ASP A 611 11.32 19.82 -0.19
C ASP A 611 10.68 20.85 -1.11
N THR A 612 11.46 21.46 -2.01
CA THR A 612 10.98 22.53 -2.87
C THR A 612 10.45 21.95 -4.19
N VAL A 613 9.15 21.99 -4.38
CA VAL A 613 8.54 21.74 -5.70
C VAL A 613 8.62 23.04 -6.50
N ALA A 614 9.10 22.95 -7.75
CA ALA A 614 9.18 24.10 -8.63
C ALA A 614 7.80 24.79 -8.72
N LEU A 615 7.77 26.10 -8.42
CA LEU A 615 6.56 26.88 -8.55
C LEU A 615 6.32 27.12 -10.04
N ALA A 616 5.24 26.55 -10.60
CA ALA A 616 4.79 26.95 -11.92
C ALA A 616 4.44 28.45 -11.88
N GLN A 617 4.92 29.23 -12.85
CA GLN A 617 4.51 30.62 -13.00
C GLN A 617 3.08 30.65 -13.53
N GLY A 618 2.11 30.54 -12.62
CA GLY A 618 0.68 30.59 -12.93
C GLY A 618 0.12 31.98 -12.70
N HIS A 619 -0.85 32.37 -13.51
CA HIS A 619 -1.58 33.62 -13.33
C HIS A 619 -2.40 33.55 -12.03
N SER A 620 -2.23 34.54 -11.16
CA SER A 620 -3.06 34.73 -9.96
C SER A 620 -4.48 35.16 -10.36
N SER A 621 -5.36 34.16 -10.69
CA SER A 621 -6.78 34.48 -10.80
C SER A 621 -7.40 34.37 -9.41
N SER A 622 -7.57 35.50 -8.75
CA SER A 622 -8.45 35.61 -7.57
C SER A 622 -9.86 35.86 -8.08
N GLY A 623 -10.71 34.85 -7.94
CA GLY A 623 -12.15 34.94 -8.25
C GLY A 623 -12.98 34.60 -7.04
N MET A 624 -14.30 34.68 -7.21
CA MET A 624 -15.29 34.21 -6.24
C MET A 624 -16.17 33.19 -6.96
N ARG A 625 -16.51 32.10 -6.30
CA ARG A 625 -17.45 31.08 -6.82
C ARG A 625 -18.52 30.81 -5.79
N SER A 626 -19.76 30.56 -6.26
CA SER A 626 -20.83 30.07 -5.41
C SER A 626 -20.54 28.60 -5.04
N VAL A 627 -20.41 28.34 -3.75
CA VAL A 627 -20.08 27.01 -3.21
C VAL A 627 -21.12 26.66 -2.14
N TYR A 628 -21.63 25.44 -2.19
CA TYR A 628 -22.61 24.98 -1.21
C TYR A 628 -21.94 24.21 -0.07
N PHE A 629 -22.18 24.63 1.17
CA PHE A 629 -21.78 23.92 2.38
C PHE A 629 -23.00 23.44 3.16
N SER A 630 -22.99 22.14 3.54
CA SER A 630 -24.07 21.55 4.34
C SER A 630 -24.31 22.34 5.63
N GLY A 631 -25.60 22.61 5.94
CA GLY A 631 -26.02 23.38 7.12
C GLY A 631 -25.81 24.90 7.03
N ILE A 632 -25.19 25.40 5.96
CA ILE A 632 -24.94 26.84 5.73
C ILE A 632 -25.65 27.30 4.45
N GLY A 633 -25.68 26.47 3.42
CA GLY A 633 -26.21 26.79 2.10
C GLY A 633 -25.13 27.32 1.15
N ALA A 634 -25.56 27.97 0.07
CA ALA A 634 -24.67 28.56 -0.93
C ALA A 634 -24.04 29.86 -0.41
N VAL A 635 -22.71 29.93 -0.48
CA VAL A 635 -21.90 31.10 -0.11
C VAL A 635 -20.89 31.41 -1.21
N ASN A 636 -20.48 32.67 -1.31
CA ASN A 636 -19.38 33.04 -2.20
C ASN A 636 -18.05 32.70 -1.51
N ALA A 637 -17.32 31.73 -2.05
CA ALA A 637 -15.99 31.32 -1.59
C ALA A 637 -14.90 31.94 -2.45
N ALA A 638 -13.80 32.34 -1.83
CA ALA A 638 -12.62 32.82 -2.54
C ALA A 638 -11.95 31.66 -3.31
N ILE A 639 -11.57 31.91 -4.56
CA ILE A 639 -10.82 30.95 -5.39
C ILE A 639 -9.36 31.37 -5.42
N LEU A 640 -8.49 30.47 -4.98
CA LEU A 640 -7.05 30.72 -4.82
C LEU A 640 -6.28 29.68 -5.64
N ARG A 641 -5.15 30.07 -6.22
CA ARG A 641 -4.25 29.15 -6.93
C ARG A 641 -3.06 28.79 -6.04
N LEU A 642 -2.88 27.50 -5.78
CA LEU A 642 -1.84 27.00 -4.88
C LEU A 642 -0.44 27.45 -5.34
N GLU A 643 -0.16 27.36 -6.64
CA GLU A 643 1.12 27.70 -7.24
C GLU A 643 1.45 29.20 -7.17
N ALA A 644 0.43 30.05 -7.06
CA ALA A 644 0.59 31.51 -6.95
C ALA A 644 0.76 32.00 -5.51
N MET A 645 0.61 31.13 -4.51
CA MET A 645 0.75 31.49 -3.11
C MET A 645 2.22 31.58 -2.69
N THR A 646 2.60 32.63 -2.02
CA THR A 646 3.94 32.74 -1.42
C THR A 646 3.98 32.01 -0.07
N PRO A 647 5.13 31.40 0.31
CA PRO A 647 5.32 30.88 1.66
C PRO A 647 4.98 31.93 2.74
N GLY A 648 4.30 31.52 3.81
CA GLY A 648 3.80 32.37 4.87
C GLY A 648 2.45 33.06 4.59
N ALA A 649 1.88 32.90 3.38
CA ALA A 649 0.54 33.43 3.08
C ALA A 649 -0.51 32.72 3.93
N GLN A 650 -1.35 33.47 4.62
CA GLN A 650 -2.43 32.99 5.47
C GLN A 650 -3.80 33.43 4.92
N PHE A 651 -4.78 32.57 5.03
CA PHE A 651 -6.15 32.83 4.58
C PHE A 651 -7.16 31.98 5.34
N ALA A 652 -8.42 32.39 5.28
CA ALA A 652 -9.52 31.74 5.99
C ALA A 652 -10.58 31.24 5.01
N GLY A 653 -11.27 30.15 5.39
CA GLY A 653 -12.47 29.68 4.70
C GLY A 653 -13.71 30.55 5.00
N PRO A 654 -14.71 30.55 4.09
CA PRO A 654 -14.84 29.63 2.95
C PRO A 654 -13.93 30.01 1.77
N ALA A 655 -13.11 29.06 1.33
CA ALA A 655 -12.25 29.23 0.18
C ALA A 655 -12.01 27.88 -0.54
N ILE A 656 -11.74 27.93 -1.82
CA ILE A 656 -11.29 26.80 -2.63
C ILE A 656 -9.87 27.08 -3.10
N VAL A 657 -8.93 26.21 -2.76
CA VAL A 657 -7.56 26.28 -3.26
C VAL A 657 -7.41 25.26 -4.38
N GLU A 658 -7.13 25.71 -5.56
CA GLU A 658 -6.99 24.90 -6.76
C GLU A 658 -5.54 24.79 -7.18
N SER A 659 -5.14 23.60 -7.63
CA SER A 659 -3.91 23.35 -8.37
C SER A 659 -4.21 22.51 -9.61
N SER A 660 -3.21 22.30 -10.47
CA SER A 660 -3.37 21.47 -11.66
C SER A 660 -3.77 20.04 -11.35
N PHE A 661 -3.48 19.53 -10.14
CA PHE A 661 -3.66 18.13 -9.80
C PHE A 661 -4.58 17.86 -8.61
N THR A 662 -4.99 18.89 -7.87
CA THR A 662 -5.87 18.73 -6.69
C THR A 662 -6.67 20.00 -6.40
N THR A 663 -7.79 19.80 -5.72
CA THR A 663 -8.64 20.89 -5.20
C THR A 663 -8.77 20.73 -3.68
N ILE A 664 -8.55 21.80 -2.93
CA ILE A 664 -8.62 21.79 -1.47
C ILE A 664 -9.76 22.70 -1.04
N VAL A 665 -10.71 22.13 -0.30
CA VAL A 665 -11.89 22.82 0.22
C VAL A 665 -11.63 23.29 1.65
N LEU A 666 -11.58 24.61 1.84
CA LEU A 666 -11.53 25.23 3.15
C LEU A 666 -12.94 25.59 3.60
N ASN A 667 -13.50 24.77 4.47
CA ASN A 667 -14.82 25.02 5.05
C ASN A 667 -14.86 26.33 5.84
N PRO A 668 -16.03 26.97 5.98
CA PRO A 668 -16.18 28.13 6.86
C PRO A 668 -15.63 27.88 8.27
N GLY A 669 -14.82 28.82 8.78
CA GLY A 669 -14.15 28.71 10.08
C GLY A 669 -12.83 27.93 10.08
N ALA A 670 -12.42 27.32 8.98
CA ALA A 670 -11.06 26.82 8.80
C ALA A 670 -10.09 27.94 8.44
N SER A 671 -8.81 27.77 8.75
CA SER A 671 -7.74 28.65 8.29
C SER A 671 -6.58 27.84 7.75
N ALA A 672 -5.82 28.40 6.84
CA ALA A 672 -4.69 27.74 6.22
C ALA A 672 -3.50 28.69 6.07
N GLU A 673 -2.31 28.09 6.06
CA GLU A 673 -1.05 28.75 5.84
C GLU A 673 -0.22 27.99 4.80
N ARG A 674 0.38 28.72 3.86
CA ARG A 674 1.36 28.16 2.92
C ARG A 674 2.70 28.02 3.64
N THR A 675 3.19 26.80 3.83
CA THR A 675 4.46 26.54 4.52
C THR A 675 5.68 26.83 3.63
N ALA A 676 6.86 26.84 4.23
CA ALA A 676 8.11 27.03 3.49
C ALA A 676 8.40 25.88 2.51
N SER A 677 7.96 24.65 2.82
CA SER A 677 8.05 23.49 1.93
C SER A 677 7.06 23.52 0.76
N GLY A 678 6.16 24.50 0.75
CA GLY A 678 5.09 24.60 -0.22
C GLY A 678 3.86 23.77 0.11
N SER A 679 3.76 23.15 1.28
CA SER A 679 2.55 22.48 1.75
C SER A 679 1.49 23.50 2.19
N LEU A 680 0.23 23.05 2.25
CA LEU A 680 -0.84 23.80 2.89
C LEU A 680 -1.12 23.22 4.27
N ALA A 681 -0.75 23.95 5.32
CA ALA A 681 -1.04 23.58 6.70
C ALA A 681 -2.39 24.21 7.11
N ILE A 682 -3.36 23.38 7.45
CA ILE A 682 -4.74 23.78 7.69
C ILE A 682 -5.10 23.53 9.16
N ALA A 683 -5.64 24.56 9.82
CA ALA A 683 -6.36 24.43 11.08
C ALA A 683 -7.85 24.27 10.75
N PRO A 684 -8.46 23.10 11.05
CA PRO A 684 -9.85 22.82 10.65
C PRO A 684 -10.88 23.77 11.27
N GLY A 685 -10.58 24.35 12.43
CA GLY A 685 -11.50 25.16 13.21
C GLY A 685 -12.64 24.35 13.83
N ALA A 686 -13.36 24.91 14.79
CA ALA A 686 -14.58 24.31 15.32
C ALA A 686 -15.72 24.43 14.32
N ILE A 687 -16.62 23.45 14.30
CA ILE A 687 -17.93 23.63 13.66
C ILE A 687 -18.63 24.74 14.44
N ALA A 688 -18.87 25.90 13.81
CA ALA A 688 -19.73 26.89 14.45
C ALA A 688 -21.06 26.19 14.76
N PRO A 689 -21.55 26.19 16.03
CA PRO A 689 -22.84 25.62 16.31
C PRO A 689 -23.83 26.35 15.40
N ALA A 690 -24.55 25.59 14.55
CA ALA A 690 -25.70 26.11 13.85
C ALA A 690 -26.56 26.76 14.95
N SER A 691 -26.81 28.07 14.86
CA SER A 691 -27.57 28.78 15.84
C SER A 691 -28.90 28.04 15.97
N LEU A 692 -29.22 27.54 17.18
CA LEU A 692 -30.54 26.99 17.59
C LEU A 692 -31.62 28.10 17.59
N ALA A 693 -31.64 28.90 16.54
CA ALA A 693 -32.58 29.99 16.36
C ALA A 693 -33.45 29.76 15.12
N ALA A 694 -34.14 28.63 15.05
CA ALA A 694 -35.35 28.45 14.26
C ALA A 694 -36.07 27.12 14.59
N GLN A 695 -36.24 26.77 15.86
CA GLN A 695 -37.37 25.91 16.27
C GLN A 695 -38.32 26.78 17.05
N GLY A 696 -39.00 27.65 16.29
CA GLY A 696 -40.19 28.35 16.75
C GLY A 696 -41.25 27.35 17.11
N THR A 697 -41.63 27.39 18.38
CA THR A 697 -42.89 26.96 18.95
C THR A 697 -44.00 26.71 17.91
N ARG A 698 -44.32 25.45 17.61
CA ARG A 698 -45.68 25.07 17.25
C ARG A 698 -46.39 24.64 18.53
N ALA A 699 -47.16 25.55 19.05
CA ALA A 699 -48.12 25.28 20.11
C ALA A 699 -49.13 24.23 19.61
N VAL A 700 -49.33 23.22 20.43
CA VAL A 700 -50.44 22.30 20.34
C VAL A 700 -51.69 23.07 20.78
N SER A 701 -52.66 23.14 19.92
CA SER A 701 -54.05 23.35 20.26
C SER A 701 -54.88 22.24 19.65
#